data_95a8b2c0a56c37c6e4785d8324a960a9
#
_entry.id   95a8b2c0a56c37c6e4785d8324a960a9
#
_cell.length_a   1.000
_cell.length_b   1.000
_cell.length_c   1.000
_cell.angle_alpha   90.00
_cell.angle_beta   90.00
_cell.angle_gamma   90.00
#
_symmetry.space_group_name_H-M   'P 1'
#
loop_
_entity.id
_entity.type
_entity.pdbx_description
1 polymer ?
#
loop_
_entity_poly.entity_id
_entity_poly.type
_entity_poly.pdbx_seq_one_letter_code
_entity_poly.pdbx_strand_id
1 'polypeptide(L)'
;MNTWKVNLEETKKRYVNWWNHKGIVLNMWEHFQEGVTPHADIPAPQPPKDLNQKWFDPQWRAEYLDWYVAHSCLKADMLPVANTQLGPGSLAAILGGVFEGGEDTIWIHPDPNYSDKLTFNREHPNWLLHKELLKACKAKAQGHYYVGMPDLMEGLDVLAAIKGTDKVLLDTVMQPEVLEEQMQFINDVYFQVFDELYDIIREGDEMAFCYFSSWAPGKMSKLQSDISTMISVEDYRRFVQPFIREQCQKIDYTLYHLDGVGAIHHLPALLEVEELNAVQWTPGVGQPQGGSAKWYDLYKQILAAGKSIMACWVTLDELKPLLDNIGGDGVHLEMDFHNEDEVEQAMRIVEEFQTKEEPERKVEEIIRLTEERFNNPDKDVADIIQKVEAQFSGTLNVEQQPQAPRYKSLVDMQKKPVRKITLGKGTATEPLIPVERPSLESQLKERILIFDGGMGTTIQSFHLENVRSNEYLNIERPEIILEIYRRFLAAGSDIITTNTFNGQRISLPMEFKDKVREVNLQAALMARQLADSFTLTNPAKPRYVFGGMGPTRETVSMEGAKVSYDEMADIYQEQAEALIDGGVDALILETIFDVMNAKAGVEGSMRAMKDKGCELPIILSLTVRTAEGYNMIGQNIIDFVKTLKDYPIFAVGINCNPDIPMVTNLIRRLANETPYYIIAFPNAGLPDENGHYSTTPDIFQKEMWPMFDQHLINMVGGCCGTNDQHMAKLAELAEPAPGCWVTPHNPNSTHAIPVVPTPEREPEEKEEVKEPVAVAGPSVFDSIVNGKSDDCAAATQEAINRGEKPQEIINNEMIRAMAEVGQRFQDGKAFVPQLLMAGRAMKAGLEILKPLMAGESTNSLGKIVIGTVKGDLHDIGKNLVASMLEGCGFEVVNIGIDVSADKFIEEVKKNQPDILCMSALLTTTMGYMKVVIEALEEAGIRDQVKVMVGGAPVSQGYADEIGADGYSDNANSAVTVAKQLLGKL
;
A
#
# COMPACT_ATOMS: atom_id res chain seq x y z
N MET A 1 -28.64 -0.82 -34.74
CA MET A 1 -29.26 0.22 -33.86
C MET A 1 -29.38 1.51 -34.63
N ASN A 2 -30.45 2.29 -34.41
CA ASN A 2 -30.55 3.68 -34.86
C ASN A 2 -30.06 4.60 -33.72
N THR A 3 -28.78 4.47 -33.40
CA THR A 3 -28.20 5.07 -32.18
C THR A 3 -27.97 6.58 -32.29
N TRP A 4 -28.02 7.26 -31.15
CA TRP A 4 -27.63 8.67 -31.04
C TRP A 4 -26.11 8.90 -31.16
N LYS A 5 -25.31 7.84 -30.94
CA LYS A 5 -23.85 7.90 -31.06
C LYS A 5 -23.40 7.79 -32.54
N VAL A 6 -22.83 8.85 -33.07
CA VAL A 6 -22.44 8.96 -34.48
C VAL A 6 -21.34 7.97 -34.88
N ASN A 7 -20.33 7.79 -34.03
CA ASN A 7 -19.15 6.94 -34.26
C ASN A 7 -19.24 5.58 -33.54
N LEU A 8 -20.44 5.00 -33.35
CA LEU A 8 -20.65 3.79 -32.58
C LEU A 8 -19.77 2.61 -33.06
N GLU A 9 -19.69 2.38 -34.35
CA GLU A 9 -18.93 1.26 -34.92
C GLU A 9 -17.42 1.39 -34.68
N GLU A 10 -16.89 2.59 -34.68
CA GLU A 10 -15.49 2.87 -34.35
C GLU A 10 -15.23 2.67 -32.86
N THR A 11 -16.15 3.13 -32.01
CA THR A 11 -16.11 2.91 -30.57
C THR A 11 -16.12 1.40 -30.27
N LYS A 12 -17.03 0.63 -30.85
CA LYS A 12 -17.06 -0.83 -30.70
C LYS A 12 -15.74 -1.50 -31.07
N LYS A 13 -15.11 -1.07 -32.18
CA LYS A 13 -13.78 -1.58 -32.57
C LYS A 13 -12.72 -1.31 -31.50
N ARG A 14 -12.74 -0.10 -30.90
CA ARG A 14 -11.81 0.22 -29.79
C ARG A 14 -12.06 -0.63 -28.56
N TYR A 15 -13.32 -0.89 -28.19
CA TYR A 15 -13.64 -1.82 -27.12
C TYR A 15 -13.17 -3.26 -27.44
N VAL A 16 -13.41 -3.76 -28.65
CA VAL A 16 -12.92 -5.08 -29.08
C VAL A 16 -11.39 -5.15 -28.99
N ASN A 17 -10.68 -4.11 -29.44
CA ASN A 17 -9.24 -4.04 -29.34
C ASN A 17 -8.80 -4.06 -27.86
N TRP A 18 -9.44 -3.27 -27.01
CA TRP A 18 -9.13 -3.22 -25.58
C TRP A 18 -9.34 -4.58 -24.89
N TRP A 19 -10.46 -5.26 -25.17
CA TRP A 19 -10.68 -6.63 -24.69
C TRP A 19 -9.60 -7.62 -25.16
N ASN A 20 -8.94 -7.34 -26.29
CA ASN A 20 -7.79 -8.11 -26.82
C ASN A 20 -6.44 -7.49 -26.44
N HIS A 21 -6.38 -6.71 -25.37
CA HIS A 21 -5.17 -6.08 -24.81
C HIS A 21 -4.46 -5.13 -25.80
N LYS A 22 -5.21 -4.40 -26.63
CA LYS A 22 -4.70 -3.46 -27.62
C LYS A 22 -5.44 -2.15 -27.57
N GLY A 23 -4.72 -1.06 -27.91
CA GLY A 23 -5.30 0.27 -28.09
C GLY A 23 -5.93 0.84 -26.81
N ILE A 24 -6.51 2.03 -26.98
CA ILE A 24 -7.06 2.85 -25.91
C ILE A 24 -8.56 3.02 -26.11
N VAL A 25 -9.33 2.90 -25.03
CA VAL A 25 -10.72 3.36 -24.90
C VAL A 25 -10.72 4.64 -24.07
N LEU A 26 -11.33 5.71 -24.58
CA LEU A 26 -11.45 7.00 -23.92
C LEU A 26 -12.91 7.27 -23.54
N ASN A 27 -13.25 7.06 -22.28
CA ASN A 27 -14.60 7.12 -21.74
C ASN A 27 -14.68 8.09 -20.54
N MET A 28 -15.85 8.21 -19.96
CA MET A 28 -16.15 8.93 -18.73
C MET A 28 -17.21 8.14 -17.94
N TRP A 29 -17.05 8.09 -16.62
CA TRP A 29 -17.96 7.33 -15.75
C TRP A 29 -19.40 7.87 -15.78
N GLU A 30 -19.56 9.16 -15.50
CA GLU A 30 -20.85 9.87 -15.55
C GLU A 30 -20.75 10.97 -16.61
N HIS A 31 -21.54 10.83 -17.67
CA HIS A 31 -21.48 11.75 -18.80
C HIS A 31 -22.08 13.10 -18.44
N PHE A 32 -21.31 14.19 -18.61
CA PHE A 32 -21.80 15.54 -18.39
C PHE A 32 -22.87 15.93 -19.42
N GLN A 33 -23.75 16.87 -19.05
CA GLN A 33 -24.86 17.38 -19.87
C GLN A 33 -24.74 18.87 -20.16
N GLU A 34 -24.01 19.61 -19.33
CA GLU A 34 -23.85 21.06 -19.48
C GLU A 34 -23.14 21.40 -20.81
N GLY A 35 -23.75 22.28 -21.59
CA GLY A 35 -23.23 22.68 -22.90
C GLY A 35 -23.44 21.68 -24.04
N VAL A 36 -24.00 20.50 -23.78
CA VAL A 36 -24.29 19.47 -24.78
C VAL A 36 -25.57 19.77 -25.52
N THR A 37 -25.54 19.65 -26.88
CA THR A 37 -26.75 19.71 -27.67
C THR A 37 -27.51 18.39 -27.55
N PRO A 38 -28.77 18.40 -27.11
CA PRO A 38 -29.56 17.18 -26.95
C PRO A 38 -29.67 16.36 -28.25
N HIS A 39 -29.55 15.05 -28.13
CA HIS A 39 -29.68 14.11 -29.25
C HIS A 39 -31.14 13.93 -29.69
N ALA A 40 -32.09 14.19 -28.79
CA ALA A 40 -33.52 14.16 -29.05
C ALA A 40 -34.24 15.18 -28.14
N ASP A 41 -35.39 15.66 -28.59
CA ASP A 41 -36.28 16.58 -27.84
C ASP A 41 -37.13 15.77 -26.85
N ILE A 42 -36.46 15.28 -25.77
CA ILE A 42 -37.10 14.53 -24.70
C ILE A 42 -37.19 15.42 -23.46
N PRO A 43 -38.43 15.73 -22.98
CA PRO A 43 -38.55 16.57 -21.79
C PRO A 43 -38.10 15.85 -20.52
N ALA A 44 -37.49 16.60 -19.59
CA ALA A 44 -37.20 16.08 -18.28
C ALA A 44 -38.49 15.59 -17.57
N PRO A 45 -38.46 14.44 -16.90
CA PRO A 45 -39.59 13.99 -16.13
C PRO A 45 -39.87 14.93 -14.95
N GLN A 46 -41.09 14.91 -14.43
CA GLN A 46 -41.39 15.67 -13.20
C GLN A 46 -40.51 15.12 -12.06
N PRO A 47 -40.05 16.01 -11.14
CA PRO A 47 -39.32 15.54 -9.96
C PRO A 47 -40.05 14.41 -9.25
N PRO A 48 -39.33 13.42 -8.70
CA PRO A 48 -39.97 12.32 -7.99
C PRO A 48 -40.63 12.83 -6.71
N LYS A 49 -41.76 12.22 -6.34
CA LYS A 49 -42.54 12.60 -5.14
C LYS A 49 -41.82 12.27 -3.86
N ASP A 50 -41.06 11.20 -3.86
CA ASP A 50 -40.31 10.65 -2.74
C ASP A 50 -39.19 9.72 -3.26
N LEU A 51 -38.35 9.23 -2.33
CA LEU A 51 -37.26 8.29 -2.65
C LEU A 51 -37.76 6.96 -3.23
N ASN A 52 -38.97 6.51 -2.85
CA ASN A 52 -39.54 5.29 -3.42
C ASN A 52 -39.82 5.45 -4.90
N GLN A 53 -40.39 6.57 -5.32
CA GLN A 53 -40.59 6.86 -6.74
C GLN A 53 -39.26 7.04 -7.46
N LYS A 54 -38.30 7.77 -6.85
CA LYS A 54 -36.96 8.00 -7.40
C LYS A 54 -36.28 6.69 -7.76
N TRP A 55 -36.36 5.70 -6.88
CA TRP A 55 -35.56 4.48 -7.01
C TRP A 55 -36.33 3.26 -7.49
N PHE A 56 -37.58 3.09 -7.09
CA PHE A 56 -38.32 1.85 -7.25
C PHE A 56 -39.54 1.95 -8.17
N ASP A 57 -39.79 3.08 -8.86
CA ASP A 57 -40.79 3.20 -9.90
C ASP A 57 -40.17 2.96 -11.29
N PRO A 58 -40.40 1.79 -11.93
CA PRO A 58 -39.78 1.46 -13.23
C PRO A 58 -40.13 2.45 -14.34
N GLN A 59 -41.32 3.03 -14.31
CA GLN A 59 -41.75 3.97 -15.38
C GLN A 59 -41.08 5.32 -15.22
N TRP A 60 -41.05 5.87 -14.00
CA TRP A 60 -40.34 7.12 -13.72
C TRP A 60 -38.85 6.99 -14.00
N ARG A 61 -38.22 5.89 -13.55
CA ARG A 61 -36.79 5.61 -13.82
C ARG A 61 -36.51 5.52 -15.33
N ALA A 62 -37.34 4.81 -16.09
CA ALA A 62 -37.17 4.70 -17.54
C ALA A 62 -37.34 6.06 -18.26
N GLU A 63 -38.24 6.92 -17.80
CA GLU A 63 -38.41 8.29 -18.32
C GLU A 63 -37.20 9.17 -18.00
N TYR A 64 -36.67 9.08 -16.78
CA TYR A 64 -35.48 9.80 -16.35
C TYR A 64 -34.24 9.38 -17.13
N LEU A 65 -34.01 8.08 -17.29
CA LEU A 65 -32.85 7.54 -18.00
C LEU A 65 -32.90 7.83 -19.50
N ASP A 66 -34.10 7.81 -20.10
CA ASP A 66 -34.31 8.21 -21.50
C ASP A 66 -33.92 9.69 -21.72
N TRP A 67 -34.38 10.58 -20.85
CA TRP A 67 -34.03 11.99 -20.85
C TRP A 67 -32.53 12.19 -20.60
N TYR A 68 -31.96 11.50 -19.59
CA TYR A 68 -30.56 11.62 -19.21
C TYR A 68 -29.64 11.27 -20.38
N VAL A 69 -29.82 10.11 -21.00
CA VAL A 69 -28.99 9.67 -22.13
C VAL A 69 -29.14 10.60 -23.34
N ALA A 70 -30.36 11.09 -23.61
CA ALA A 70 -30.63 12.00 -24.72
C ALA A 70 -29.89 13.34 -24.56
N HIS A 71 -29.54 13.75 -23.36
CA HIS A 71 -28.88 15.02 -23.06
C HIS A 71 -27.41 14.88 -22.70
N SER A 72 -26.88 13.64 -22.61
CA SER A 72 -25.48 13.38 -22.23
C SER A 72 -24.50 13.56 -23.37
N CYS A 73 -23.26 13.93 -23.06
CA CYS A 73 -22.16 13.92 -24.01
C CYS A 73 -21.86 12.48 -24.48
N LEU A 74 -21.76 12.28 -25.80
CA LEU A 74 -21.45 10.99 -26.43
C LEU A 74 -20.23 11.09 -27.36
N LYS A 75 -19.33 12.04 -27.10
CA LYS A 75 -18.04 12.15 -27.81
C LYS A 75 -17.07 11.03 -27.43
N ALA A 76 -15.91 10.98 -28.07
CA ALA A 76 -14.89 9.95 -27.88
C ALA A 76 -15.49 8.54 -27.87
N ASP A 77 -15.29 7.75 -26.82
CA ASP A 77 -15.84 6.39 -26.65
C ASP A 77 -17.00 6.31 -25.65
N MET A 78 -17.51 7.46 -25.19
CA MET A 78 -18.68 7.53 -24.31
C MET A 78 -19.89 6.90 -25.01
N LEU A 79 -20.38 5.81 -24.43
CA LEU A 79 -21.51 5.04 -24.96
C LEU A 79 -22.85 5.52 -24.42
N PRO A 80 -23.90 5.57 -25.24
CA PRO A 80 -25.24 5.85 -24.76
C PRO A 80 -25.76 4.64 -23.97
N VAL A 81 -25.62 4.62 -22.66
CA VAL A 81 -26.04 3.53 -21.78
C VAL A 81 -26.96 4.07 -20.69
N ALA A 82 -28.15 3.49 -20.57
CA ALA A 82 -29.03 3.75 -19.44
C ALA A 82 -28.54 3.03 -18.18
N ASN A 83 -28.24 3.78 -17.13
CA ASN A 83 -27.81 3.25 -15.84
C ASN A 83 -29.01 2.72 -15.04
N THR A 84 -29.24 1.42 -15.15
CA THR A 84 -30.37 0.72 -14.53
C THR A 84 -30.12 0.22 -13.10
N GLN A 85 -29.00 0.62 -12.52
CA GLN A 85 -28.58 0.14 -11.21
C GLN A 85 -29.59 0.50 -10.10
N LEU A 86 -29.85 -0.46 -9.23
CA LEU A 86 -30.60 -0.31 -7.99
C LEU A 86 -29.67 -0.49 -6.79
N GLY A 87 -28.61 0.32 -6.72
CA GLY A 87 -27.54 0.22 -5.75
C GLY A 87 -26.54 -0.93 -6.05
N PRO A 88 -25.36 -0.95 -5.43
CA PRO A 88 -24.46 -2.08 -5.48
C PRO A 88 -25.11 -3.29 -4.77
N GLY A 89 -24.96 -4.49 -5.35
CA GLY A 89 -25.44 -5.72 -4.71
C GLY A 89 -26.88 -6.09 -5.02
N SER A 90 -27.37 -5.83 -6.24
CA SER A 90 -28.71 -6.23 -6.67
C SER A 90 -29.03 -7.71 -6.39
N LEU A 91 -28.04 -8.62 -6.49
CA LEU A 91 -28.24 -10.05 -6.20
C LEU A 91 -28.57 -10.30 -4.72
N ALA A 92 -27.94 -9.56 -3.80
CA ALA A 92 -28.26 -9.67 -2.37
C ALA A 92 -29.73 -9.30 -2.10
N ALA A 93 -30.23 -8.22 -2.72
CA ALA A 93 -31.63 -7.83 -2.59
C ALA A 93 -32.61 -8.85 -3.23
N ILE A 94 -32.21 -9.47 -4.35
CA ILE A 94 -32.98 -10.53 -5.00
C ILE A 94 -33.06 -11.78 -4.11
N LEU A 95 -32.03 -12.05 -3.32
CA LEU A 95 -31.93 -13.18 -2.40
C LEU A 95 -32.56 -12.91 -1.01
N GLY A 96 -33.08 -11.71 -0.76
CA GLY A 96 -33.84 -11.40 0.46
C GLY A 96 -33.30 -10.22 1.28
N GLY A 97 -32.22 -9.56 0.85
CA GLY A 97 -31.76 -8.31 1.44
C GLY A 97 -32.82 -7.20 1.33
N VAL A 98 -32.83 -6.30 2.30
CA VAL A 98 -33.83 -5.23 2.38
C VAL A 98 -33.30 -3.96 1.75
N PHE A 99 -33.99 -3.44 0.72
CA PHE A 99 -33.67 -2.15 0.11
C PHE A 99 -34.04 -0.97 0.98
N GLU A 100 -33.17 -0.01 1.09
CA GLU A 100 -33.44 1.32 1.62
C GLU A 100 -32.90 2.39 0.67
N GLY A 101 -33.78 3.25 0.15
CA GLY A 101 -33.39 4.33 -0.76
C GLY A 101 -32.87 5.55 0.01
N GLY A 102 -31.62 5.93 -0.22
CA GLY A 102 -31.04 7.20 0.22
C GLY A 102 -31.20 8.30 -0.84
N GLU A 103 -30.65 9.50 -0.56
CA GLU A 103 -30.68 10.62 -1.51
C GLU A 103 -29.87 10.31 -2.77
N ASP A 104 -28.65 9.75 -2.62
CA ASP A 104 -27.72 9.54 -3.72
C ASP A 104 -27.53 8.09 -4.13
N THR A 105 -27.92 7.13 -3.27
CA THR A 105 -27.75 5.69 -3.53
C THR A 105 -28.82 4.86 -2.83
N ILE A 106 -28.82 3.56 -3.10
CA ILE A 106 -29.64 2.56 -2.41
C ILE A 106 -28.76 1.70 -1.53
N TRP A 107 -29.21 1.47 -0.32
CA TRP A 107 -28.54 0.56 0.62
C TRP A 107 -29.26 -0.78 0.69
N ILE A 108 -28.50 -1.82 0.99
CA ILE A 108 -29.04 -3.17 1.21
C ILE A 108 -28.67 -3.60 2.63
N HIS A 109 -29.69 -3.84 3.42
CA HIS A 109 -29.54 -4.25 4.82
C HIS A 109 -29.73 -5.76 4.97
N PRO A 110 -29.08 -6.37 5.99
CA PRO A 110 -29.29 -7.77 6.31
C PRO A 110 -30.77 -8.09 6.55
N ASP A 111 -31.21 -9.25 6.06
CA ASP A 111 -32.55 -9.75 6.37
C ASP A 111 -32.66 -10.08 7.87
N PRO A 112 -33.57 -9.44 8.62
CA PRO A 112 -33.75 -9.74 10.04
C PRO A 112 -34.16 -11.20 10.31
N ASN A 113 -34.68 -11.89 9.28
CA ASN A 113 -35.13 -13.28 9.34
C ASN A 113 -34.16 -14.21 8.58
N TYR A 114 -32.91 -13.78 8.38
CA TYR A 114 -31.89 -14.56 7.66
C TYR A 114 -31.82 -15.99 8.19
N SER A 115 -31.79 -16.94 7.26
CA SER A 115 -31.60 -18.36 7.51
C SER A 115 -30.36 -18.84 6.76
N ASP A 116 -29.50 -19.66 7.37
CA ASP A 116 -28.31 -20.23 6.73
C ASP A 116 -28.66 -21.07 5.48
N LYS A 117 -29.90 -21.42 5.30
CA LYS A 117 -30.38 -22.05 4.09
C LYS A 117 -30.90 -20.99 3.10
N LEU A 118 -30.03 -20.60 2.17
CA LEU A 118 -30.38 -19.70 1.08
C LEU A 118 -31.39 -20.31 0.10
N THR A 119 -32.30 -19.49 -0.43
CA THR A 119 -33.25 -19.87 -1.45
C THR A 119 -33.44 -18.76 -2.47
N PHE A 120 -33.57 -19.11 -3.74
CA PHE A 120 -33.92 -18.16 -4.79
C PHE A 120 -35.44 -18.22 -5.08
N ASN A 121 -36.16 -17.17 -4.68
CA ASN A 121 -37.59 -17.04 -4.92
C ASN A 121 -37.85 -16.20 -6.20
N ARG A 122 -38.29 -16.83 -7.27
CA ARG A 122 -38.60 -16.17 -8.55
C ARG A 122 -39.80 -15.21 -8.52
N GLU A 123 -40.62 -15.26 -7.46
CA GLU A 123 -41.72 -14.32 -7.19
C GLU A 123 -41.33 -13.23 -6.21
N HIS A 124 -40.06 -13.12 -5.83
CA HIS A 124 -39.60 -12.10 -4.91
C HIS A 124 -39.78 -10.69 -5.52
N PRO A 125 -40.37 -9.73 -4.78
CA PRO A 125 -40.68 -8.40 -5.31
C PRO A 125 -39.45 -7.71 -5.95
N ASN A 126 -38.28 -7.81 -5.34
CA ASN A 126 -37.06 -7.20 -5.85
C ASN A 126 -36.61 -7.84 -7.18
N TRP A 127 -36.76 -9.15 -7.34
CA TRP A 127 -36.49 -9.81 -8.62
C TRP A 127 -37.44 -9.34 -9.73
N LEU A 128 -38.74 -9.22 -9.43
CA LEU A 128 -39.70 -8.71 -10.38
C LEU A 128 -39.43 -7.25 -10.74
N LEU A 129 -39.10 -6.43 -9.75
CA LEU A 129 -38.74 -5.02 -9.96
C LEU A 129 -37.59 -4.85 -10.93
N HIS A 130 -36.48 -5.61 -10.79
CA HIS A 130 -35.35 -5.54 -11.74
C HIS A 130 -35.79 -5.83 -13.16
N LYS A 131 -36.60 -6.90 -13.36
CA LYS A 131 -37.09 -7.25 -14.69
C LYS A 131 -38.04 -6.18 -15.27
N GLU A 132 -38.90 -5.60 -14.45
CA GLU A 132 -39.85 -4.56 -14.87
C GLU A 132 -39.07 -3.26 -15.26
N LEU A 133 -38.07 -2.86 -14.49
CA LEU A 133 -37.23 -1.73 -14.79
C LEU A 133 -36.51 -1.90 -16.14
N LEU A 134 -35.84 -3.03 -16.33
CA LEU A 134 -35.11 -3.29 -17.58
C LEU A 134 -36.04 -3.31 -18.80
N LYS A 135 -37.24 -3.92 -18.69
CA LYS A 135 -38.25 -3.92 -19.74
C LYS A 135 -38.78 -2.51 -20.04
N ALA A 136 -39.01 -1.67 -19.01
CA ALA A 136 -39.44 -0.29 -19.19
C ALA A 136 -38.38 0.53 -19.91
N CYS A 137 -37.12 0.41 -19.49
CA CYS A 137 -35.98 1.05 -20.15
C CYS A 137 -35.83 0.57 -21.61
N LYS A 138 -35.93 -0.74 -21.86
CA LYS A 138 -35.83 -1.33 -23.21
C LYS A 138 -36.91 -0.81 -24.15
N ALA A 139 -38.16 -0.65 -23.63
CA ALA A 139 -39.27 -0.11 -24.39
C ALA A 139 -39.05 1.38 -24.75
N LYS A 140 -38.36 2.16 -23.90
CA LYS A 140 -38.01 3.57 -24.17
C LYS A 140 -36.82 3.69 -25.14
N ALA A 141 -35.80 2.85 -24.98
CA ALA A 141 -34.57 2.91 -25.74
C ALA A 141 -34.74 2.84 -27.25
N GLN A 142 -35.69 2.02 -27.76
CA GLN A 142 -36.02 1.86 -29.16
C GLN A 142 -34.81 1.73 -30.10
N GLY A 143 -33.68 1.24 -29.60
CA GLY A 143 -32.42 1.09 -30.32
C GLY A 143 -31.59 2.38 -30.42
N HIS A 144 -31.94 3.45 -29.71
CA HIS A 144 -31.13 4.68 -29.66
C HIS A 144 -29.94 4.57 -28.70
N TYR A 145 -30.13 3.78 -27.64
CA TYR A 145 -29.11 3.56 -26.60
C TYR A 145 -29.22 2.14 -26.03
N TYR A 146 -28.18 1.71 -25.33
CA TYR A 146 -28.15 0.44 -24.61
C TYR A 146 -28.85 0.56 -23.25
N VAL A 147 -29.53 -0.50 -22.86
CA VAL A 147 -29.96 -0.68 -21.45
C VAL A 147 -28.83 -1.43 -20.75
N GLY A 148 -28.22 -0.80 -19.78
CA GLY A 148 -27.09 -1.39 -19.08
C GLY A 148 -27.50 -2.56 -18.17
N MET A 149 -26.66 -3.59 -18.08
CA MET A 149 -26.78 -4.65 -17.07
C MET A 149 -26.56 -4.03 -15.69
N PRO A 150 -27.49 -4.23 -14.73
CA PRO A 150 -27.25 -3.76 -13.35
C PRO A 150 -26.11 -4.53 -12.70
N ASP A 151 -25.46 -3.90 -11.73
CA ASP A 151 -24.43 -4.53 -10.93
C ASP A 151 -25.04 -5.54 -9.97
N LEU A 152 -24.72 -6.80 -10.18
CA LEU A 152 -25.27 -7.88 -9.35
C LEU A 152 -24.48 -8.07 -8.06
N MET A 153 -23.18 -7.78 -8.08
CA MET A 153 -22.19 -8.27 -7.12
C MET A 153 -22.25 -9.79 -6.95
N GLU A 154 -21.32 -10.37 -6.27
CA GLU A 154 -21.28 -11.82 -6.10
C GLU A 154 -20.65 -12.24 -4.77
N GLY A 155 -20.73 -13.52 -4.52
CA GLY A 155 -19.94 -14.19 -3.53
C GLY A 155 -20.07 -13.67 -2.10
N LEU A 156 -18.93 -13.35 -1.50
CA LEU A 156 -18.86 -12.92 -0.09
C LEU A 156 -19.58 -11.60 0.14
N ASP A 157 -19.59 -10.69 -0.82
CA ASP A 157 -20.23 -9.38 -0.68
C ASP A 157 -21.76 -9.54 -0.62
N VAL A 158 -22.32 -10.47 -1.40
CA VAL A 158 -23.75 -10.83 -1.31
C VAL A 158 -24.08 -11.41 0.06
N LEU A 159 -23.25 -12.32 0.57
CA LEU A 159 -23.45 -12.87 1.91
C LEU A 159 -23.35 -11.81 2.99
N ALA A 160 -22.37 -10.90 2.88
CA ALA A 160 -22.20 -9.81 3.83
C ALA A 160 -23.42 -8.88 3.85
N ALA A 161 -23.97 -8.57 2.69
CA ALA A 161 -25.17 -7.75 2.58
C ALA A 161 -26.44 -8.44 3.15
N ILE A 162 -26.53 -9.78 3.09
CA ILE A 162 -27.71 -10.52 3.57
C ILE A 162 -27.62 -10.87 5.05
N LYS A 163 -26.45 -11.30 5.54
CA LYS A 163 -26.32 -11.83 6.92
C LYS A 163 -25.43 -11.02 7.84
N GLY A 164 -24.77 -10.00 7.33
CA GLY A 164 -23.85 -9.13 8.05
C GLY A 164 -22.39 -9.57 7.92
N THR A 165 -21.52 -8.59 7.71
CA THR A 165 -20.09 -8.77 7.44
C THR A 165 -19.36 -9.55 8.54
N ASP A 166 -19.60 -9.19 9.81
CA ASP A 166 -18.96 -9.86 10.96
C ASP A 166 -19.23 -11.37 10.97
N LYS A 167 -20.44 -11.79 10.60
CA LYS A 167 -20.79 -13.20 10.55
C LYS A 167 -20.07 -13.92 9.41
N VAL A 168 -20.00 -13.30 8.23
CA VAL A 168 -19.29 -13.87 7.07
C VAL A 168 -17.80 -14.03 7.39
N LEU A 169 -17.17 -13.01 7.98
CA LEU A 169 -15.78 -13.08 8.39
C LEU A 169 -15.51 -14.15 9.43
N LEU A 170 -16.42 -14.35 10.39
CA LEU A 170 -16.30 -15.43 11.36
C LEU A 170 -16.47 -16.82 10.72
N ASP A 171 -17.35 -16.93 9.72
CA ASP A 171 -17.60 -18.20 9.05
C ASP A 171 -16.41 -18.69 8.21
N THR A 172 -15.52 -17.81 7.77
CA THR A 172 -14.26 -18.23 7.10
C THR A 172 -13.43 -19.15 8.00
N VAL A 173 -13.55 -18.99 9.33
CA VAL A 173 -12.78 -19.77 10.31
C VAL A 173 -13.67 -20.82 11.00
N MET A 174 -14.91 -20.47 11.34
CA MET A 174 -15.78 -21.33 12.18
C MET A 174 -16.57 -22.35 11.39
N GLN A 175 -17.00 -22.02 10.18
CA GLN A 175 -17.88 -22.86 9.34
C GLN A 175 -17.47 -22.77 7.86
N PRO A 176 -16.19 -23.00 7.52
CA PRO A 176 -15.68 -22.76 6.18
C PRO A 176 -16.41 -23.60 5.10
N GLU A 177 -16.81 -24.85 5.42
CA GLU A 177 -17.52 -25.71 4.49
C GLU A 177 -18.95 -25.21 4.21
N VAL A 178 -19.64 -24.68 5.24
CA VAL A 178 -20.98 -24.06 5.09
C VAL A 178 -20.87 -22.80 4.25
N LEU A 179 -19.80 -22.01 4.46
CA LEU A 179 -19.52 -20.82 3.68
C LEU A 179 -19.29 -21.17 2.19
N GLU A 180 -18.49 -22.19 1.89
CA GLU A 180 -18.26 -22.68 0.53
C GLU A 180 -19.57 -23.14 -0.14
N GLU A 181 -20.46 -23.86 0.57
CA GLU A 181 -21.78 -24.27 0.08
C GLU A 181 -22.67 -23.06 -0.23
N GLN A 182 -22.67 -22.05 0.62
CA GLN A 182 -23.41 -20.80 0.40
C GLN A 182 -22.86 -20.01 -0.79
N MET A 183 -21.55 -19.93 -0.92
CA MET A 183 -20.88 -19.30 -2.07
C MET A 183 -21.23 -19.98 -3.38
N GLN A 184 -21.18 -21.31 -3.41
CA GLN A 184 -21.57 -22.06 -4.60
C GLN A 184 -23.06 -21.82 -4.97
N PHE A 185 -23.96 -21.82 -3.99
CA PHE A 185 -25.37 -21.50 -4.24
C PHE A 185 -25.54 -20.10 -4.84
N ILE A 186 -24.86 -19.10 -4.29
CA ILE A 186 -24.94 -17.72 -4.81
C ILE A 186 -24.42 -17.66 -6.25
N ASN A 187 -23.31 -18.32 -6.53
CA ASN A 187 -22.72 -18.35 -7.87
C ASN A 187 -23.65 -19.05 -8.89
N ASP A 188 -24.32 -20.12 -8.48
CA ASP A 188 -25.33 -20.80 -9.33
C ASP A 188 -26.55 -19.90 -9.61
N VAL A 189 -27.01 -19.14 -8.63
CA VAL A 189 -28.11 -18.18 -8.80
C VAL A 189 -27.66 -16.98 -9.64
N TYR A 190 -26.43 -16.53 -9.45
CA TYR A 190 -25.83 -15.44 -10.25
C TYR A 190 -25.98 -15.70 -11.75
N PHE A 191 -25.59 -16.87 -12.23
CA PHE A 191 -25.73 -17.22 -13.65
C PHE A 191 -27.19 -17.25 -14.12
N GLN A 192 -28.11 -17.77 -13.29
CA GLN A 192 -29.53 -17.77 -13.63
C GLN A 192 -30.09 -16.35 -13.74
N VAL A 193 -29.77 -15.49 -12.80
CA VAL A 193 -30.20 -14.09 -12.79
C VAL A 193 -29.57 -13.33 -13.95
N PHE A 194 -28.27 -13.48 -14.14
CA PHE A 194 -27.53 -12.84 -15.23
C PHE A 194 -28.12 -13.20 -16.60
N ASP A 195 -28.34 -14.47 -16.87
CA ASP A 195 -28.85 -14.93 -18.17
C ASP A 195 -30.26 -14.39 -18.46
N GLU A 196 -31.15 -14.36 -17.47
CA GLU A 196 -32.51 -13.81 -17.64
C GLU A 196 -32.50 -12.29 -17.86
N LEU A 197 -31.60 -11.54 -17.19
CA LEU A 197 -31.45 -10.10 -17.38
C LEU A 197 -30.79 -9.79 -18.72
N TYR A 198 -29.75 -10.55 -19.10
CA TYR A 198 -29.09 -10.45 -20.39
C TYR A 198 -30.09 -10.62 -21.55
N ASP A 199 -30.97 -11.61 -21.49
CA ASP A 199 -32.02 -11.83 -22.52
C ASP A 199 -33.01 -10.66 -22.67
N ILE A 200 -33.19 -9.85 -21.62
CA ILE A 200 -34.02 -8.64 -21.68
C ILE A 200 -33.26 -7.47 -22.36
N ILE A 201 -31.97 -7.28 -22.04
CA ILE A 201 -31.25 -6.06 -22.42
C ILE A 201 -30.49 -6.18 -23.74
N ARG A 202 -30.04 -7.35 -24.13
CA ARG A 202 -29.13 -7.57 -25.26
C ARG A 202 -29.64 -6.99 -26.58
N GLU A 203 -28.70 -6.55 -27.42
CA GLU A 203 -28.91 -6.14 -28.80
C GLU A 203 -28.18 -7.13 -29.73
N GLY A 204 -28.88 -8.13 -30.27
CA GLY A 204 -28.22 -9.28 -30.89
C GLY A 204 -27.53 -10.12 -29.82
N ASP A 205 -26.21 -10.27 -29.93
CA ASP A 205 -25.40 -10.94 -28.91
C ASP A 205 -24.59 -9.96 -28.05
N GLU A 206 -24.61 -8.67 -28.37
CA GLU A 206 -23.88 -7.63 -27.66
C GLU A 206 -24.66 -7.03 -26.48
N MET A 207 -23.96 -6.51 -25.50
CA MET A 207 -24.54 -5.84 -24.34
C MET A 207 -23.71 -4.67 -23.84
N ALA A 208 -24.30 -3.85 -22.98
CA ALA A 208 -23.58 -2.86 -22.18
C ALA A 208 -23.79 -3.11 -20.69
N PHE A 209 -22.82 -2.69 -19.88
CA PHE A 209 -22.85 -2.71 -18.43
C PHE A 209 -23.10 -1.30 -17.90
N CYS A 210 -24.01 -1.15 -16.95
CA CYS A 210 -24.46 0.17 -16.50
C CYS A 210 -23.39 0.94 -15.71
N TYR A 211 -22.59 0.25 -14.96
CA TYR A 211 -21.47 0.78 -14.22
C TYR A 211 -20.29 0.97 -15.19
N PHE A 212 -19.62 2.08 -15.21
CA PHE A 212 -18.59 2.44 -16.21
C PHE A 212 -19.08 2.60 -17.66
N SER A 213 -20.36 2.53 -17.95
CA SER A 213 -20.91 2.61 -19.31
C SER A 213 -20.15 1.78 -20.36
N SER A 214 -19.68 0.58 -19.96
CA SER A 214 -18.84 -0.30 -20.79
C SER A 214 -19.66 -1.17 -21.72
N TRP A 215 -19.04 -1.70 -22.78
CA TRP A 215 -19.68 -2.53 -23.80
C TRP A 215 -18.82 -3.75 -24.16
N ALA A 216 -19.48 -4.83 -24.55
CA ALA A 216 -18.85 -6.01 -25.14
C ALA A 216 -19.68 -6.63 -26.25
N PRO A 217 -19.07 -7.35 -27.22
CA PRO A 217 -19.76 -8.04 -28.31
C PRO A 217 -20.41 -9.37 -27.87
N GLY A 218 -20.38 -9.70 -26.59
CA GLY A 218 -20.93 -10.88 -25.95
C GLY A 218 -21.37 -10.58 -24.53
N LYS A 219 -21.53 -11.61 -23.72
CA LYS A 219 -21.81 -11.48 -22.29
C LYS A 219 -20.65 -10.82 -21.56
N MET A 220 -20.95 -9.78 -20.80
CA MET A 220 -19.96 -9.02 -20.02
C MET A 220 -20.38 -8.88 -18.57
N SER A 221 -19.46 -9.01 -17.63
CA SER A 221 -19.70 -8.68 -16.24
C SER A 221 -18.52 -8.00 -15.57
N LYS A 222 -18.85 -7.14 -14.58
CA LYS A 222 -17.93 -6.63 -13.59
C LYS A 222 -17.94 -7.57 -12.39
N LEU A 223 -16.77 -8.03 -11.96
CA LEU A 223 -16.55 -8.92 -10.83
C LEU A 223 -15.88 -8.13 -9.70
N GLN A 224 -16.17 -8.45 -8.43
CA GLN A 224 -15.55 -7.81 -7.27
C GLN A 224 -15.62 -8.68 -6.04
N SER A 225 -14.86 -8.29 -4.99
CA SER A 225 -15.04 -8.78 -3.62
C SER A 225 -14.47 -7.75 -2.64
N ASP A 226 -15.29 -6.81 -2.19
CA ASP A 226 -14.85 -5.70 -1.32
C ASP A 226 -14.51 -6.20 0.08
N ILE A 227 -15.28 -7.16 0.60
CA ILE A 227 -15.01 -7.81 1.88
C ILE A 227 -13.65 -8.54 1.89
N SER A 228 -13.10 -8.88 0.73
CA SER A 228 -11.81 -9.55 0.62
C SER A 228 -10.66 -8.73 1.20
N THR A 229 -10.78 -7.40 1.29
CA THR A 229 -9.79 -6.53 1.95
C THR A 229 -9.52 -6.89 3.41
N MET A 230 -10.40 -7.68 4.04
CA MET A 230 -10.35 -8.06 5.46
C MET A 230 -9.91 -9.50 5.71
N ILE A 231 -9.64 -10.27 4.65
CA ILE A 231 -9.22 -11.68 4.74
C ILE A 231 -7.82 -11.87 4.16
N SER A 232 -7.18 -12.99 4.49
CA SER A 232 -5.85 -13.33 3.97
C SER A 232 -5.88 -13.69 2.48
N VAL A 233 -4.71 -13.65 1.81
CA VAL A 233 -4.57 -14.13 0.42
C VAL A 233 -4.91 -15.63 0.31
N GLU A 234 -4.68 -16.41 1.36
CA GLU A 234 -5.05 -17.83 1.41
C GLU A 234 -6.56 -18.02 1.45
N ASP A 235 -7.26 -17.23 2.27
CA ASP A 235 -8.73 -17.22 2.32
C ASP A 235 -9.32 -16.71 1.00
N TYR A 236 -8.71 -15.71 0.37
CA TYR A 236 -9.10 -15.24 -0.96
C TYR A 236 -9.00 -16.36 -2.00
N ARG A 237 -7.91 -17.13 -2.01
CA ARG A 237 -7.75 -18.28 -2.90
C ARG A 237 -8.75 -19.39 -2.62
N ARG A 238 -9.22 -19.51 -1.37
CA ARG A 238 -10.21 -20.51 -0.98
C ARG A 238 -11.65 -20.09 -1.29
N PHE A 239 -12.04 -18.87 -0.88
CA PHE A 239 -13.43 -18.44 -0.87
C PHE A 239 -13.82 -17.49 -2.00
N VAL A 240 -12.87 -16.87 -2.71
CA VAL A 240 -13.17 -15.87 -3.75
C VAL A 240 -12.68 -16.33 -5.12
N GLN A 241 -11.40 -16.60 -5.26
CA GLN A 241 -10.76 -16.91 -6.55
C GLN A 241 -11.43 -18.03 -7.35
N PRO A 242 -11.89 -19.16 -6.75
CA PRO A 242 -12.54 -20.24 -7.50
C PRO A 242 -13.82 -19.78 -8.20
N PHE A 243 -14.62 -18.94 -7.56
CA PHE A 243 -15.88 -18.43 -8.07
C PHE A 243 -15.65 -17.37 -9.15
N ILE A 244 -14.68 -16.47 -8.95
CA ILE A 244 -14.23 -15.53 -9.99
C ILE A 244 -13.78 -16.31 -11.24
N ARG A 245 -12.98 -17.37 -11.08
CA ARG A 245 -12.53 -18.20 -12.22
C ARG A 245 -13.71 -18.84 -12.93
N GLU A 246 -14.70 -19.39 -12.20
CA GLU A 246 -15.89 -20.00 -12.82
C GLU A 246 -16.70 -18.96 -13.60
N GLN A 247 -16.83 -17.74 -13.08
CA GLN A 247 -17.50 -16.64 -13.75
C GLN A 247 -16.74 -16.23 -15.02
N CYS A 248 -15.40 -16.10 -14.97
CA CYS A 248 -14.57 -15.82 -16.14
C CYS A 248 -14.64 -16.91 -17.22
N GLN A 249 -14.93 -18.17 -16.84
CA GLN A 249 -15.09 -19.27 -17.80
C GLN A 249 -16.47 -19.30 -18.48
N LYS A 250 -17.48 -18.72 -17.88
CA LYS A 250 -18.89 -18.76 -18.37
C LYS A 250 -19.34 -17.44 -19.00
N ILE A 251 -18.64 -16.35 -18.75
CA ILE A 251 -18.91 -15.01 -19.26
C ILE A 251 -17.79 -14.64 -20.23
N ASP A 252 -18.15 -14.15 -21.42
CA ASP A 252 -17.20 -13.94 -22.50
C ASP A 252 -16.16 -12.82 -22.21
N TYR A 253 -16.57 -11.78 -21.46
CA TYR A 253 -15.77 -10.60 -21.14
C TYR A 253 -15.92 -10.24 -19.67
N THR A 254 -14.82 -10.24 -18.93
CA THR A 254 -14.84 -9.99 -17.49
C THR A 254 -13.88 -8.89 -17.09
N LEU A 255 -14.35 -7.99 -16.24
CA LEU A 255 -13.63 -6.87 -15.66
C LEU A 255 -13.67 -6.99 -14.14
N TYR A 256 -12.53 -7.20 -13.49
CA TYR A 256 -12.48 -7.23 -12.03
C TYR A 256 -12.32 -5.83 -11.45
N HIS A 257 -13.24 -5.43 -10.59
CA HIS A 257 -13.20 -4.18 -9.82
C HIS A 257 -12.30 -4.38 -8.60
N LEU A 258 -11.10 -3.81 -8.65
CA LEU A 258 -10.14 -3.80 -7.56
C LEU A 258 -10.29 -2.48 -6.80
N ASP A 259 -10.93 -2.51 -5.62
CA ASP A 259 -11.28 -1.31 -4.85
C ASP A 259 -10.39 -1.12 -3.62
N GLY A 260 -9.75 0.02 -3.59
CA GLY A 260 -8.93 0.49 -2.47
C GLY A 260 -7.58 -0.20 -2.31
N VAL A 261 -6.66 0.51 -1.67
CA VAL A 261 -5.28 0.03 -1.44
C VAL A 261 -5.24 -1.26 -0.62
N GLY A 262 -6.26 -1.51 0.21
CA GLY A 262 -6.40 -2.74 0.98
C GLY A 262 -6.59 -4.00 0.12
N ALA A 263 -7.06 -3.88 -1.13
CA ALA A 263 -7.25 -5.02 -2.02
C ALA A 263 -6.01 -5.39 -2.84
N ILE A 264 -4.98 -4.53 -2.89
CA ILE A 264 -3.80 -4.74 -3.73
C ILE A 264 -3.04 -6.02 -3.37
N HIS A 265 -3.04 -6.43 -2.11
CA HIS A 265 -2.35 -7.64 -1.68
C HIS A 265 -2.94 -8.93 -2.29
N HIS A 266 -4.18 -8.89 -2.81
CA HIS A 266 -4.79 -9.99 -3.55
C HIS A 266 -4.45 -10.00 -5.05
N LEU A 267 -3.85 -8.93 -5.57
CA LEU A 267 -3.54 -8.83 -7.01
C LEU A 267 -2.76 -10.04 -7.55
N PRO A 268 -1.73 -10.58 -6.88
CA PRO A 268 -1.04 -11.77 -7.37
C PRO A 268 -1.98 -12.97 -7.56
N ALA A 269 -2.88 -13.23 -6.60
CA ALA A 269 -3.86 -14.30 -6.68
C ALA A 269 -4.91 -14.03 -7.77
N LEU A 270 -5.34 -12.78 -7.94
CA LEU A 270 -6.26 -12.38 -8.99
C LEU A 270 -5.65 -12.60 -10.39
N LEU A 271 -4.38 -12.25 -10.59
CA LEU A 271 -3.69 -12.41 -11.86
C LEU A 271 -3.41 -13.88 -12.24
N GLU A 272 -3.52 -14.82 -11.29
CA GLU A 272 -3.50 -16.28 -11.55
C GLU A 272 -4.78 -16.78 -12.28
N VAL A 273 -5.83 -15.96 -12.36
CA VAL A 273 -7.04 -16.29 -13.14
C VAL A 273 -6.77 -15.99 -14.62
N GLU A 274 -6.39 -17.01 -15.37
CA GLU A 274 -5.97 -16.85 -16.78
C GLU A 274 -7.08 -16.27 -17.66
N GLU A 275 -8.34 -16.65 -17.38
CA GLU A 275 -9.53 -16.27 -18.14
C GLU A 275 -9.99 -14.83 -17.92
N LEU A 276 -9.53 -14.15 -16.87
CA LEU A 276 -9.87 -12.74 -16.60
C LEU A 276 -9.33 -11.83 -17.70
N ASN A 277 -10.17 -10.96 -18.26
CA ASN A 277 -9.77 -10.08 -19.37
C ASN A 277 -9.16 -8.75 -18.90
N ALA A 278 -9.73 -8.12 -17.89
CA ALA A 278 -9.33 -6.78 -17.47
C ALA A 278 -9.44 -6.56 -15.95
N VAL A 279 -8.68 -5.60 -15.45
CA VAL A 279 -8.75 -5.12 -14.06
C VAL A 279 -9.01 -3.63 -14.06
N GLN A 280 -10.06 -3.23 -13.36
CA GLN A 280 -10.36 -1.83 -13.08
C GLN A 280 -9.78 -1.47 -11.72
N TRP A 281 -9.12 -0.33 -11.62
CA TRP A 281 -8.55 0.17 -10.39
C TRP A 281 -9.28 1.40 -9.85
N THR A 282 -9.80 1.29 -8.64
CA THR A 282 -10.35 2.41 -7.86
C THR A 282 -9.43 2.64 -6.64
N PRO A 283 -8.78 3.81 -6.54
CA PRO A 283 -7.81 4.07 -5.46
C PRO A 283 -8.39 4.11 -4.04
N GLY A 284 -9.69 4.41 -3.92
CA GLY A 284 -10.36 4.60 -2.65
C GLY A 284 -10.22 6.02 -2.07
N VAL A 285 -10.94 6.27 -0.99
CA VAL A 285 -11.04 7.60 -0.36
C VAL A 285 -9.70 8.06 0.20
N GLY A 286 -9.35 9.32 -0.04
CA GLY A 286 -8.10 9.93 0.45
C GLY A 286 -6.85 9.53 -0.33
N GLN A 287 -6.99 8.77 -1.41
CA GLN A 287 -5.89 8.42 -2.31
C GLN A 287 -5.87 9.32 -3.56
N PRO A 288 -4.70 9.51 -4.20
CA PRO A 288 -4.65 10.13 -5.52
C PRO A 288 -5.49 9.35 -6.53
N GLN A 289 -6.10 10.05 -7.48
CA GLN A 289 -6.95 9.45 -8.51
C GLN A 289 -6.16 8.52 -9.46
N GLY A 290 -6.88 7.78 -10.31
CA GLY A 290 -6.31 6.72 -11.16
C GLY A 290 -5.24 7.18 -12.16
N GLY A 291 -5.19 8.46 -12.53
CA GLY A 291 -4.14 9.02 -13.39
C GLY A 291 -2.79 9.26 -12.72
N SER A 292 -2.74 9.21 -11.39
CA SER A 292 -1.55 9.50 -10.60
C SER A 292 -0.38 8.54 -10.86
N ALA A 293 0.83 9.09 -10.87
CA ALA A 293 2.08 8.33 -10.98
C ALA A 293 2.23 7.23 -9.91
N LYS A 294 1.54 7.37 -8.79
CA LYS A 294 1.49 6.35 -7.73
C LYS A 294 1.06 4.97 -8.24
N TRP A 295 0.20 4.92 -9.26
CA TRP A 295 -0.42 3.69 -9.74
C TRP A 295 0.23 3.10 -10.99
N TYR A 296 1.23 3.74 -11.59
CA TYR A 296 1.83 3.28 -12.84
C TYR A 296 2.41 1.87 -12.74
N ASP A 297 3.05 1.52 -11.62
CA ASP A 297 3.62 0.19 -11.44
C ASP A 297 2.55 -0.89 -11.25
N LEU A 298 1.43 -0.56 -10.60
CA LEU A 298 0.25 -1.42 -10.52
C LEU A 298 -0.29 -1.74 -11.93
N TYR A 299 -0.49 -0.71 -12.75
CA TYR A 299 -0.94 -0.89 -14.14
C TYR A 299 0.03 -1.72 -14.97
N LYS A 300 1.34 -1.47 -14.84
CA LYS A 300 2.37 -2.27 -15.53
C LYS A 300 2.34 -3.74 -15.13
N GLN A 301 2.09 -4.05 -13.86
CA GLN A 301 1.96 -5.44 -13.39
C GLN A 301 0.75 -6.12 -14.03
N ILE A 302 -0.40 -5.45 -14.08
CA ILE A 302 -1.62 -5.99 -14.70
C ILE A 302 -1.42 -6.21 -16.20
N LEU A 303 -0.89 -5.21 -16.90
CA LEU A 303 -0.60 -5.29 -18.34
C LEU A 303 0.44 -6.38 -18.67
N ALA A 304 1.48 -6.51 -17.84
CA ALA A 304 2.50 -7.55 -18.00
C ALA A 304 1.96 -8.97 -17.78
N ALA A 305 0.90 -9.12 -16.99
CA ALA A 305 0.17 -10.38 -16.82
C ALA A 305 -0.80 -10.68 -17.98
N GLY A 306 -0.80 -9.87 -19.04
CA GLY A 306 -1.67 -10.02 -20.20
C GLY A 306 -3.13 -9.68 -19.92
N LYS A 307 -3.39 -8.78 -18.98
CA LYS A 307 -4.74 -8.24 -18.71
C LYS A 307 -4.80 -6.79 -19.12
N SER A 308 -5.97 -6.34 -19.59
CA SER A 308 -6.23 -4.92 -19.82
C SER A 308 -6.48 -4.18 -18.51
N ILE A 309 -6.27 -2.86 -18.52
CA ILE A 309 -6.56 -2.00 -17.35
C ILE A 309 -7.71 -1.05 -17.65
N MET A 310 -8.42 -0.64 -16.58
CA MET A 310 -9.30 0.51 -16.56
C MET A 310 -8.88 1.43 -15.42
N ALA A 311 -8.44 2.65 -15.76
CA ALA A 311 -8.01 3.67 -14.80
C ALA A 311 -9.12 4.71 -14.64
N CYS A 312 -9.57 4.95 -13.39
CA CYS A 312 -10.72 5.81 -13.10
C CYS A 312 -10.31 7.22 -12.66
N TRP A 313 -11.17 8.19 -12.99
CA TRP A 313 -11.04 9.62 -12.65
C TRP A 313 -9.69 10.21 -13.06
N VAL A 314 -9.26 9.89 -14.29
CA VAL A 314 -8.02 10.45 -14.86
C VAL A 314 -8.30 11.88 -15.30
N THR A 315 -7.51 12.83 -14.81
CA THR A 315 -7.60 14.23 -15.25
C THR A 315 -6.85 14.47 -16.57
N LEU A 316 -7.17 15.55 -17.25
CA LEU A 316 -6.53 15.89 -18.54
C LEU A 316 -5.01 16.07 -18.40
N ASP A 317 -4.55 16.66 -17.28
CA ASP A 317 -3.13 16.87 -17.00
C ASP A 317 -2.38 15.57 -16.71
N GLU A 318 -3.06 14.57 -16.16
CA GLU A 318 -2.48 13.24 -15.86
C GLU A 318 -2.43 12.34 -17.09
N LEU A 319 -3.28 12.56 -18.10
CA LEU A 319 -3.46 11.68 -19.25
C LEU A 319 -2.16 11.38 -20.00
N LYS A 320 -1.44 12.43 -20.42
CA LYS A 320 -0.20 12.24 -21.18
C LYS A 320 0.92 11.62 -20.35
N PRO A 321 1.21 12.05 -19.11
CA PRO A 321 2.16 11.38 -18.22
C PRO A 321 1.84 9.92 -17.97
N LEU A 322 0.57 9.56 -17.80
CA LEU A 322 0.13 8.18 -17.63
C LEU A 322 0.48 7.34 -18.87
N LEU A 323 0.03 7.76 -20.06
CA LEU A 323 0.28 7.03 -21.31
C LEU A 323 1.77 6.97 -21.70
N ASP A 324 2.56 8.01 -21.43
CA ASP A 324 4.01 7.99 -21.60
C ASP A 324 4.69 6.88 -20.77
N ASN A 325 4.11 6.54 -19.61
CA ASN A 325 4.67 5.55 -18.69
C ASN A 325 4.19 4.11 -18.92
N ILE A 326 2.89 3.92 -19.22
CA ILE A 326 2.30 2.58 -19.32
C ILE A 326 2.07 2.12 -20.77
N GLY A 327 2.17 3.04 -21.74
CA GLY A 327 1.84 2.79 -23.14
C GLY A 327 0.35 2.92 -23.43
N GLY A 328 -0.03 2.62 -24.68
CA GLY A 328 -1.41 2.75 -25.16
C GLY A 328 -2.10 1.43 -25.48
N ASP A 329 -1.53 0.28 -25.14
CA ASP A 329 -2.14 -1.01 -25.45
C ASP A 329 -2.84 -1.59 -24.21
N GLY A 330 -4.13 -1.94 -24.38
CA GLY A 330 -4.96 -2.51 -23.31
C GLY A 330 -5.40 -1.50 -22.24
N VAL A 331 -5.51 -0.21 -22.59
CA VAL A 331 -5.82 0.86 -21.63
C VAL A 331 -7.23 1.39 -21.84
N HIS A 332 -8.06 1.38 -20.79
CA HIS A 332 -9.34 2.06 -20.73
C HIS A 332 -9.22 3.21 -19.72
N LEU A 333 -9.60 4.40 -20.15
CA LEU A 333 -9.52 5.63 -19.36
C LEU A 333 -10.93 6.11 -19.03
N GLU A 334 -11.27 6.14 -17.77
CA GLU A 334 -12.44 6.83 -17.23
C GLU A 334 -12.00 8.24 -16.80
N MET A 335 -12.23 9.19 -17.70
CA MET A 335 -11.78 10.57 -17.53
C MET A 335 -12.73 11.37 -16.65
N ASP A 336 -12.21 12.45 -16.08
CA ASP A 336 -12.97 13.47 -15.35
C ASP A 336 -13.13 14.72 -16.24
N PHE A 337 -14.08 14.68 -17.17
CA PHE A 337 -14.34 15.77 -18.12
C PHE A 337 -15.44 16.71 -17.63
N HIS A 338 -15.24 18.01 -17.86
CA HIS A 338 -16.21 19.06 -17.52
C HIS A 338 -16.91 19.67 -18.75
N ASN A 339 -16.33 19.51 -19.94
CA ASN A 339 -16.84 20.10 -21.17
C ASN A 339 -16.28 19.39 -22.42
N GLU A 340 -16.89 19.68 -23.58
CA GLU A 340 -16.50 19.07 -24.85
C GLU A 340 -15.09 19.45 -25.33
N ASP A 341 -14.56 20.61 -24.95
CA ASP A 341 -13.21 21.04 -25.35
C ASP A 341 -12.13 20.17 -24.67
N GLU A 342 -12.35 19.77 -23.42
CA GLU A 342 -11.47 18.81 -22.71
C GLU A 342 -11.49 17.44 -23.37
N VAL A 343 -12.66 16.96 -23.79
CA VAL A 343 -12.80 15.71 -24.55
C VAL A 343 -11.97 15.76 -25.83
N GLU A 344 -12.06 16.86 -26.60
CA GLU A 344 -11.30 17.02 -27.83
C GLU A 344 -9.79 17.13 -27.62
N GLN A 345 -9.36 17.71 -26.49
CA GLN A 345 -7.95 17.72 -26.11
C GLN A 345 -7.45 16.33 -25.78
N ALA A 346 -8.20 15.57 -24.97
CA ALA A 346 -7.87 14.19 -24.62
C ALA A 346 -7.81 13.28 -25.85
N MET A 347 -8.77 13.41 -26.77
CA MET A 347 -8.76 12.67 -28.05
C MET A 347 -7.47 12.89 -28.83
N ARG A 348 -6.99 14.15 -28.93
CA ARG A 348 -5.72 14.48 -29.61
C ARG A 348 -4.51 13.84 -28.94
N ILE A 349 -4.48 13.81 -27.61
CA ILE A 349 -3.41 13.15 -26.85
C ILE A 349 -3.44 11.64 -27.11
N VAL A 350 -4.61 11.02 -26.98
CA VAL A 350 -4.80 9.57 -27.18
C VAL A 350 -4.40 9.14 -28.60
N GLU A 351 -4.66 9.98 -29.62
CA GLU A 351 -4.30 9.67 -31.02
C GLU A 351 -2.78 9.51 -31.22
N GLU A 352 -1.93 10.16 -30.40
CA GLU A 352 -0.47 9.99 -30.44
C GLU A 352 -0.03 8.58 -30.01
N PHE A 353 -0.81 7.91 -29.14
CA PHE A 353 -0.51 6.61 -28.54
C PHE A 353 -1.28 5.44 -29.16
N GLN A 354 -2.28 5.73 -30.00
CA GLN A 354 -3.01 4.66 -30.67
C GLN A 354 -2.11 3.94 -31.68
N THR A 355 -2.06 2.63 -31.57
CA THR A 355 -1.36 1.79 -32.55
C THR A 355 -1.99 2.01 -33.93
N LYS A 356 -1.23 2.54 -34.89
CA LYS A 356 -1.73 2.69 -36.26
C LYS A 356 -2.01 1.31 -36.82
N GLU A 357 -3.27 1.01 -37.13
CA GLU A 357 -3.65 -0.23 -37.79
C GLU A 357 -2.80 -0.43 -39.05
N GLU A 358 -2.10 -1.55 -39.16
CA GLU A 358 -1.54 -1.96 -40.43
C GLU A 358 -2.70 -2.20 -41.41
N PRO A 359 -2.65 -1.68 -42.63
CA PRO A 359 -3.80 -1.71 -43.53
C PRO A 359 -4.25 -3.15 -43.79
N GLU A 360 -5.55 -3.40 -43.76
CA GLU A 360 -6.27 -4.68 -43.95
C GLU A 360 -5.73 -5.56 -45.09
N ARG A 361 -5.07 -4.98 -46.08
CA ARG A 361 -4.41 -5.69 -47.20
C ARG A 361 -3.42 -6.77 -46.79
N LYS A 362 -2.78 -6.64 -45.64
CA LYS A 362 -1.80 -7.65 -45.14
C LYS A 362 -2.49 -8.88 -44.58
N VAL A 363 -3.61 -8.70 -43.92
CA VAL A 363 -4.39 -9.78 -43.29
C VAL A 363 -5.06 -10.64 -44.39
N GLU A 364 -5.67 -10.04 -45.39
CA GLU A 364 -6.23 -10.75 -46.55
C GLU A 364 -5.17 -11.52 -47.34
N GLU A 365 -3.95 -11.00 -47.44
CA GLU A 365 -2.84 -11.67 -48.10
C GLU A 365 -2.27 -12.84 -47.29
N ILE A 366 -2.23 -12.71 -45.96
CA ILE A 366 -1.85 -13.78 -45.04
C ILE A 366 -2.95 -14.88 -45.05
N ILE A 367 -4.21 -14.50 -45.03
CA ILE A 367 -5.35 -15.44 -45.14
C ILE A 367 -5.25 -16.19 -46.50
N ARG A 368 -5.06 -15.48 -47.62
CA ARG A 368 -4.91 -16.07 -48.95
C ARG A 368 -3.70 -17.03 -49.02
N LEU A 369 -2.56 -16.65 -48.46
CA LEU A 369 -1.36 -17.49 -48.39
C LEU A 369 -1.54 -18.73 -47.50
N THR A 370 -2.37 -18.57 -46.44
CA THR A 370 -2.72 -19.69 -45.54
C THR A 370 -3.70 -20.63 -46.22
N GLU A 371 -4.68 -20.12 -46.98
CA GLU A 371 -5.61 -20.93 -47.78
C GLU A 371 -4.92 -21.63 -48.94
N GLU A 372 -3.97 -20.99 -49.63
CA GLU A 372 -3.13 -21.63 -50.64
C GLU A 372 -2.28 -22.78 -50.07
N ARG A 373 -1.84 -22.68 -48.84
CA ARG A 373 -1.13 -23.75 -48.10
C ARG A 373 -2.05 -24.91 -47.76
N PHE A 374 -3.28 -24.64 -47.36
CA PHE A 374 -4.28 -25.68 -47.03
C PHE A 374 -4.67 -26.50 -48.28
N ASN A 375 -4.70 -25.85 -49.45
CA ASN A 375 -5.10 -26.46 -50.70
C ASN A 375 -3.95 -27.13 -51.47
N ASN A 376 -2.67 -26.97 -51.00
CA ASN A 376 -1.50 -27.55 -51.71
C ASN A 376 -0.38 -27.88 -50.70
N PRO A 377 -0.49 -29.04 -50.02
CA PRO A 377 0.39 -29.41 -48.89
C PRO A 377 1.84 -29.78 -49.29
N ASP A 378 2.15 -29.91 -50.60
CA ASP A 378 3.49 -30.25 -51.07
C ASP A 378 4.39 -29.07 -51.44
N LYS A 379 3.98 -27.84 -51.18
CA LYS A 379 4.80 -26.65 -51.40
C LYS A 379 5.75 -26.40 -50.26
N ASP A 380 7.04 -26.36 -50.56
CA ASP A 380 8.12 -26.17 -49.58
C ASP A 380 7.97 -24.86 -48.84
N VAL A 381 7.92 -24.93 -47.49
CA VAL A 381 7.73 -23.77 -46.56
C VAL A 381 8.85 -22.74 -46.74
N ALA A 382 10.05 -23.18 -47.13
CA ALA A 382 11.18 -22.31 -47.42
C ALA A 382 10.93 -21.38 -48.64
N ASP A 383 10.21 -21.86 -49.67
CA ASP A 383 9.88 -21.07 -50.87
C ASP A 383 8.85 -19.97 -50.57
N ILE A 384 7.97 -20.23 -49.62
CA ILE A 384 6.96 -19.23 -49.15
C ILE A 384 7.62 -18.16 -48.27
N ILE A 385 8.50 -18.56 -47.35
CA ILE A 385 9.25 -17.63 -46.51
C ILE A 385 10.16 -16.75 -47.39
N GLN A 386 10.85 -17.29 -48.34
CA GLN A 386 11.73 -16.54 -49.24
C GLN A 386 10.96 -15.53 -50.13
N LYS A 387 9.74 -15.85 -50.55
CA LYS A 387 8.86 -14.93 -51.29
C LYS A 387 8.32 -13.80 -50.40
N VAL A 388 8.00 -14.11 -49.15
CA VAL A 388 7.58 -13.11 -48.15
C VAL A 388 8.75 -12.16 -47.83
N GLU A 389 9.94 -12.70 -47.56
CA GLU A 389 11.14 -11.90 -47.30
C GLU A 389 11.58 -11.04 -48.48
N ALA A 390 11.49 -11.57 -49.75
CA ALA A 390 11.82 -10.81 -50.94
C ALA A 390 10.83 -9.67 -51.26
N GLN A 391 9.57 -9.83 -50.84
CA GLN A 391 8.55 -8.81 -51.05
C GLN A 391 8.62 -7.68 -49.99
N PHE A 392 9.20 -7.98 -48.80
CA PHE A 392 9.42 -7.01 -47.71
C PHE A 392 10.80 -6.33 -47.74
N SER A 393 11.78 -6.84 -48.48
CA SER A 393 13.11 -6.22 -48.59
C SER A 393 13.21 -5.03 -49.55
N GLY A 394 12.11 -4.67 -50.23
CA GLY A 394 12.07 -3.62 -51.25
C GLY A 394 11.72 -2.20 -50.79
N THR A 395 11.40 -1.99 -49.51
CA THR A 395 10.94 -0.66 -49.03
C THR A 395 11.39 -0.38 -47.61
N LEU A 396 12.69 -0.20 -47.39
CA LEU A 396 13.19 0.46 -46.17
C LEU A 396 14.58 1.08 -46.42
N ASN A 397 14.59 2.24 -47.05
CA ASN A 397 15.63 3.23 -46.83
C ASN A 397 15.21 4.00 -45.60
N VAL A 398 15.74 3.68 -44.45
CA VAL A 398 15.58 4.45 -43.21
C VAL A 398 16.93 5.10 -42.91
N GLU A 399 16.99 6.39 -43.20
CA GLU A 399 18.00 7.27 -42.59
C GLU A 399 17.81 7.27 -41.06
N GLN A 400 18.92 7.21 -40.38
CA GLN A 400 19.13 7.06 -38.96
C GLN A 400 18.31 8.02 -38.10
N GLN A 401 17.45 7.49 -37.26
CA GLN A 401 17.04 8.12 -35.99
C GLN A 401 17.34 7.18 -34.81
N PRO A 402 17.71 7.69 -33.65
CA PRO A 402 18.17 6.86 -32.53
C PRO A 402 17.02 6.08 -31.90
N GLN A 403 17.21 4.79 -31.81
CA GLN A 403 16.25 3.86 -31.20
C GLN A 403 16.26 4.04 -29.68
N ALA A 404 15.07 4.25 -29.12
CA ALA A 404 14.82 4.05 -27.70
C ALA A 404 15.05 2.59 -27.29
N PRO A 405 15.55 2.32 -26.10
CA PRO A 405 15.88 0.97 -25.67
C PRO A 405 14.62 0.14 -25.44
N ARG A 406 14.50 -0.97 -26.18
CA ARG A 406 13.51 -2.01 -25.93
C ARG A 406 13.92 -2.81 -24.69
N TYR A 407 13.14 -2.73 -23.62
CA TYR A 407 13.31 -3.58 -22.45
C TYR A 407 12.98 -5.04 -22.79
N LYS A 408 13.93 -5.93 -22.55
CA LYS A 408 13.69 -7.38 -22.57
C LYS A 408 13.27 -7.85 -21.20
N SER A 409 12.37 -8.84 -21.15
CA SER A 409 11.90 -9.40 -19.89
C SER A 409 13.05 -10.03 -19.08
N LEU A 410 12.95 -10.02 -17.77
CA LEU A 410 13.91 -10.60 -16.81
C LEU A 410 14.25 -12.08 -17.12
N VAL A 411 13.33 -12.82 -17.73
CA VAL A 411 13.50 -14.24 -18.11
C VAL A 411 14.49 -14.40 -19.26
N ASP A 412 14.59 -13.44 -20.18
CA ASP A 412 15.53 -13.48 -21.31
C ASP A 412 16.97 -13.11 -20.89
N MET A 413 17.14 -12.41 -19.77
CA MET A 413 18.48 -12.03 -19.25
C MET A 413 19.22 -13.22 -18.61
N GLN A 414 18.51 -14.24 -18.11
CA GLN A 414 19.11 -15.42 -17.49
C GLN A 414 19.72 -16.45 -18.48
N LYS A 415 19.43 -16.36 -19.78
CA LYS A 415 19.78 -17.43 -20.76
C LYS A 415 20.86 -17.08 -21.79
N LYS A 416 21.49 -15.91 -21.75
CA LYS A 416 22.59 -15.56 -22.65
C LYS A 416 23.86 -15.21 -21.89
N PRO A 417 25.03 -15.74 -22.30
CA PRO A 417 26.28 -15.33 -21.69
C PRO A 417 26.46 -13.84 -21.96
N VAL A 418 26.58 -13.06 -20.87
CA VAL A 418 26.86 -11.63 -20.90
C VAL A 418 28.12 -11.40 -21.71
N ARG A 419 28.03 -10.65 -22.80
CA ARG A 419 29.21 -10.07 -23.41
C ARG A 419 29.89 -9.23 -22.36
N LYS A 420 31.10 -9.62 -21.94
CA LYS A 420 31.99 -8.77 -21.13
C LYS A 420 32.00 -7.40 -21.81
N ILE A 421 31.48 -6.39 -21.11
CA ILE A 421 31.78 -5.01 -21.45
C ILE A 421 33.24 -4.86 -21.06
N THR A 422 34.12 -5.12 -22.01
CA THR A 422 35.50 -4.70 -21.89
C THR A 422 35.44 -3.19 -22.03
N LEU A 423 35.46 -2.48 -20.92
CA LEU A 423 36.01 -1.14 -20.91
C LEU A 423 37.37 -1.29 -21.53
N GLY A 424 37.55 -0.70 -22.72
CA GLY A 424 38.75 -0.87 -23.49
C GLY A 424 39.95 -0.65 -22.60
N LYS A 425 41.04 -1.40 -22.83
CA LYS A 425 42.38 -1.05 -22.33
C LYS A 425 42.83 0.26 -23.01
N GLY A 426 42.13 1.32 -22.71
CA GLY A 426 42.52 2.69 -22.92
C GLY A 426 42.82 3.23 -21.55
N THR A 427 44.03 3.63 -21.32
CA THR A 427 44.36 4.50 -20.21
C THR A 427 43.25 5.55 -20.07
N ALA A 428 42.54 5.48 -18.95
CA ALA A 428 41.50 6.45 -18.59
C ALA A 428 42.15 7.85 -18.47
N THR A 429 41.98 8.64 -19.48
CA THR A 429 42.37 10.04 -19.50
C THR A 429 41.40 10.86 -20.35
N GLU A 430 40.13 10.66 -20.12
CA GLU A 430 39.18 11.76 -20.25
C GLU A 430 38.77 12.13 -18.83
N PRO A 431 39.08 13.35 -18.38
CA PRO A 431 38.66 13.82 -17.06
C PRO A 431 37.13 13.80 -17.07
N LEU A 432 36.53 13.09 -16.09
CA LEU A 432 35.14 13.32 -15.72
C LEU A 432 34.95 14.82 -15.59
N ILE A 433 34.01 15.41 -16.33
CA ILE A 433 33.72 16.84 -16.21
C ILE A 433 33.34 17.06 -14.75
N PRO A 434 34.07 17.85 -13.97
CA PRO A 434 33.78 18.02 -12.55
C PRO A 434 32.41 18.66 -12.41
N VAL A 435 31.46 17.93 -11.80
CA VAL A 435 30.17 18.52 -11.45
C VAL A 435 30.37 19.31 -10.16
N GLU A 436 30.30 20.64 -10.27
CA GLU A 436 30.39 21.51 -9.08
C GLU A 436 29.21 21.25 -8.15
N ARG A 437 29.49 21.05 -6.86
CA ARG A 437 28.53 20.85 -5.78
C ARG A 437 28.84 21.78 -4.61
N PRO A 438 27.80 22.29 -3.91
CA PRO A 438 27.96 22.89 -2.60
C PRO A 438 28.65 21.92 -1.63
N SER A 439 29.43 22.42 -0.66
CA SER A 439 29.98 21.56 0.38
C SER A 439 28.87 20.91 1.22
N LEU A 440 29.13 19.71 1.76
CA LEU A 440 28.21 19.05 2.69
C LEU A 440 27.81 19.98 3.84
N GLU A 441 28.75 20.67 4.42
CA GLU A 441 28.50 21.61 5.52
C GLU A 441 27.54 22.74 5.12
N SER A 442 27.62 23.25 3.89
CA SER A 442 26.70 24.27 3.41
C SER A 442 25.28 23.73 3.27
N GLN A 443 25.12 22.52 2.77
CA GLN A 443 23.80 21.88 2.63
C GLN A 443 23.17 21.52 3.98
N LEU A 444 23.96 21.05 4.94
CA LEU A 444 23.48 20.72 6.29
C LEU A 444 23.02 21.96 7.10
N LYS A 445 23.38 23.16 6.68
CA LYS A 445 22.84 24.41 7.24
C LYS A 445 21.47 24.79 6.67
N GLU A 446 21.09 24.18 5.55
CA GLU A 446 19.87 24.51 4.84
C GLU A 446 18.78 23.45 5.00
N ARG A 447 19.19 22.17 5.11
CA ARG A 447 18.24 21.04 5.17
C ARG A 447 18.86 19.78 5.75
N ILE A 448 18.00 18.84 6.16
CA ILE A 448 18.41 17.46 6.46
C ILE A 448 18.72 16.77 5.13
N LEU A 449 19.81 15.99 5.09
CA LEU A 449 20.18 15.18 3.94
C LEU A 449 19.72 13.72 4.12
N ILE A 450 19.14 13.16 3.08
CA ILE A 450 18.64 11.79 3.07
C ILE A 450 19.71 10.87 2.49
N PHE A 451 20.09 9.85 3.27
CA PHE A 451 20.92 8.74 2.82
C PHE A 451 20.09 7.70 2.05
N ASP A 452 20.78 6.70 1.53
CA ASP A 452 20.18 5.49 0.98
C ASP A 452 19.69 4.53 2.08
N GLY A 453 19.20 3.38 1.66
CA GLY A 453 18.71 2.30 2.52
C GLY A 453 19.64 1.09 2.55
N GLY A 454 19.11 -0.03 3.03
CA GLY A 454 19.88 -1.26 3.22
C GLY A 454 20.37 -1.90 1.93
N MET A 455 21.62 -1.65 1.53
CA MET A 455 22.25 -2.23 0.33
C MET A 455 22.17 -3.76 0.33
N GLY A 456 22.58 -4.41 1.40
CA GLY A 456 22.64 -5.87 1.48
C GLY A 456 21.26 -6.53 1.35
N THR A 457 20.26 -6.02 2.04
CA THR A 457 18.88 -6.53 1.95
C THR A 457 18.24 -6.22 0.61
N THR A 458 18.57 -5.10 -0.02
CA THR A 458 18.13 -4.79 -1.38
C THR A 458 18.78 -5.73 -2.41
N ILE A 459 20.07 -6.10 -2.27
CA ILE A 459 20.69 -7.13 -3.12
C ILE A 459 19.96 -8.48 -2.96
N GLN A 460 19.60 -8.87 -1.73
CA GLN A 460 18.87 -10.12 -1.46
C GLN A 460 17.52 -10.16 -2.19
N SER A 461 16.84 -9.03 -2.34
CA SER A 461 15.56 -8.95 -3.04
C SER A 461 15.64 -9.26 -4.54
N PHE A 462 16.82 -9.29 -5.13
CA PHE A 462 17.04 -9.73 -6.51
C PHE A 462 17.16 -11.25 -6.66
N HIS A 463 17.11 -12.01 -5.55
CA HIS A 463 17.13 -13.48 -5.52
C HIS A 463 18.26 -14.07 -6.37
N LEU A 464 19.46 -13.49 -6.27
CA LEU A 464 20.63 -13.93 -7.05
C LEU A 464 21.14 -15.28 -6.55
N GLU A 465 21.36 -16.21 -7.47
CA GLU A 465 21.97 -17.49 -7.14
C GLU A 465 23.50 -17.35 -7.00
N ASN A 466 24.10 -18.08 -6.05
CA ASN A 466 25.55 -18.21 -5.86
C ASN A 466 26.34 -16.90 -5.61
N VAL A 467 25.72 -15.93 -4.92
CA VAL A 467 26.42 -14.71 -4.49
C VAL A 467 27.47 -15.07 -3.43
N ARG A 468 28.75 -14.89 -3.78
CA ARG A 468 29.88 -15.18 -2.88
C ARG A 468 30.32 -13.99 -2.04
N SER A 469 30.07 -12.79 -2.51
CA SER A 469 30.25 -11.52 -1.80
C SER A 469 29.39 -10.46 -2.45
N ASN A 470 28.69 -9.66 -1.62
CA ASN A 470 27.92 -8.52 -2.12
C ASN A 470 28.84 -7.47 -2.78
N GLU A 471 30.02 -7.26 -2.22
CA GLU A 471 30.99 -6.29 -2.71
C GLU A 471 31.59 -6.72 -4.06
N TYR A 472 31.75 -8.03 -4.29
CA TYR A 472 32.27 -8.52 -5.57
C TYR A 472 31.26 -8.37 -6.73
N LEU A 473 29.98 -8.16 -6.43
CA LEU A 473 28.96 -7.79 -7.43
C LEU A 473 29.30 -6.48 -8.14
N ASN A 474 30.09 -5.60 -7.55
CA ASN A 474 30.57 -4.38 -8.20
C ASN A 474 31.33 -4.70 -9.50
N ILE A 475 31.92 -5.90 -9.60
CA ILE A 475 32.66 -6.38 -10.75
C ILE A 475 31.88 -7.41 -11.55
N GLU A 476 31.23 -8.36 -10.86
CA GLU A 476 30.56 -9.48 -11.49
C GLU A 476 29.18 -9.13 -12.06
N ARG A 477 28.43 -8.28 -11.36
CA ARG A 477 27.07 -7.86 -11.71
C ARG A 477 26.84 -6.37 -11.47
N PRO A 478 27.67 -5.48 -12.07
CA PRO A 478 27.61 -4.03 -11.84
C PRO A 478 26.23 -3.43 -12.17
N GLU A 479 25.48 -4.02 -13.09
CA GLU A 479 24.16 -3.57 -13.49
C GLU A 479 23.14 -3.62 -12.34
N ILE A 480 23.29 -4.55 -11.40
CA ILE A 480 22.42 -4.68 -10.23
C ILE A 480 22.73 -3.57 -9.24
N ILE A 481 24.00 -3.33 -8.96
CA ILE A 481 24.43 -2.27 -8.04
C ILE A 481 24.06 -0.89 -8.58
N LEU A 482 24.22 -0.67 -9.89
CA LEU A 482 23.77 0.56 -10.55
C LEU A 482 22.25 0.75 -10.44
N GLU A 483 21.46 -0.31 -10.60
CA GLU A 483 20.01 -0.25 -10.46
C GLU A 483 19.59 0.09 -9.02
N ILE A 484 20.26 -0.46 -8.01
CA ILE A 484 20.01 -0.14 -6.59
C ILE A 484 20.31 1.34 -6.32
N TYR A 485 21.47 1.85 -6.73
CA TYR A 485 21.81 3.27 -6.59
C TYR A 485 20.78 4.16 -7.29
N ARG A 486 20.37 3.78 -8.51
CA ARG A 486 19.36 4.53 -9.26
C ARG A 486 18.04 4.61 -8.51
N ARG A 487 17.56 3.51 -7.90
CA ARG A 487 16.32 3.48 -7.11
C ARG A 487 16.39 4.41 -5.92
N PHE A 488 17.46 4.36 -5.14
CA PHE A 488 17.63 5.24 -3.99
C PHE A 488 17.68 6.72 -4.39
N LEU A 489 18.46 7.06 -5.42
CA LEU A 489 18.52 8.44 -5.92
C LEU A 489 17.17 8.94 -6.47
N ALA A 490 16.43 8.08 -7.16
CA ALA A 490 15.09 8.39 -7.67
C ALA A 490 14.06 8.55 -6.54
N ALA A 491 14.19 7.77 -5.47
CA ALA A 491 13.36 7.88 -4.27
C ALA A 491 13.62 9.16 -3.45
N GLY A 492 14.66 9.93 -3.79
CA GLY A 492 14.94 11.19 -3.14
C GLY A 492 16.17 11.23 -2.26
N SER A 493 16.96 10.14 -2.18
CA SER A 493 18.22 10.14 -1.44
C SER A 493 19.18 11.20 -1.98
N ASP A 494 19.76 11.97 -1.10
CA ASP A 494 20.78 12.97 -1.41
C ASP A 494 22.18 12.35 -1.42
N ILE A 495 22.36 11.29 -0.64
CA ILE A 495 23.62 10.60 -0.42
C ILE A 495 23.39 9.12 -0.74
N ILE A 496 24.30 8.52 -1.50
CA ILE A 496 24.39 7.08 -1.68
C ILE A 496 25.71 6.56 -1.13
N THR A 497 25.65 5.42 -0.46
CA THR A 497 26.83 4.76 0.12
C THR A 497 27.35 3.70 -0.84
N THR A 498 28.66 3.62 -1.03
CA THR A 498 29.26 2.61 -1.91
C THR A 498 29.00 1.18 -1.40
N ASN A 499 28.82 0.23 -2.30
CA ASN A 499 28.66 -1.20 -1.94
C ASN A 499 30.02 -1.82 -1.56
N THR A 500 30.57 -1.39 -0.42
CA THR A 500 31.95 -1.71 0.00
C THR A 500 32.06 -2.04 1.49
N PHE A 501 30.96 -2.37 2.16
CA PHE A 501 30.88 -2.63 3.61
C PHE A 501 31.95 -3.63 4.10
N ASN A 502 32.10 -4.80 3.43
CA ASN A 502 33.14 -5.78 3.70
C ASN A 502 34.28 -5.71 2.68
N GLY A 503 34.55 -4.55 2.10
CA GLY A 503 35.56 -4.36 1.07
C GLY A 503 37.01 -4.44 1.54
N GLN A 504 37.28 -4.71 2.84
CA GLN A 504 38.63 -4.84 3.41
C GLN A 504 39.25 -6.20 3.08
N ARG A 505 40.58 -6.26 2.96
CA ARG A 505 41.32 -7.52 2.66
C ARG A 505 41.07 -8.64 3.68
N ILE A 506 40.74 -8.30 4.93
CA ILE A 506 40.42 -9.33 5.96
C ILE A 506 38.96 -9.75 5.98
N SER A 507 38.09 -8.95 5.37
CA SER A 507 36.63 -9.21 5.33
C SER A 507 36.18 -9.87 4.03
N LEU A 508 36.85 -9.60 2.91
CA LEU A 508 36.59 -10.25 1.62
C LEU A 508 36.87 -11.76 1.70
N PRO A 509 36.09 -12.60 0.97
CA PRO A 509 36.40 -14.01 0.77
C PRO A 509 37.83 -14.20 0.26
N MET A 510 38.45 -15.35 0.64
CA MET A 510 39.86 -15.66 0.34
C MET A 510 40.20 -15.47 -1.14
N GLU A 511 39.31 -15.85 -2.03
CA GLU A 511 39.46 -15.77 -3.50
C GLU A 511 39.44 -14.36 -4.06
N PHE A 512 38.99 -13.35 -3.28
CA PHE A 512 38.88 -11.95 -3.70
C PHE A 512 39.84 -11.02 -2.94
N LYS A 513 40.68 -11.53 -2.06
CA LYS A 513 41.60 -10.73 -1.26
C LYS A 513 42.54 -9.86 -2.06
N ASP A 514 42.94 -10.29 -3.26
CA ASP A 514 43.77 -9.53 -4.19
C ASP A 514 42.95 -8.49 -4.99
N LYS A 515 41.65 -8.40 -4.76
CA LYS A 515 40.70 -7.51 -5.47
C LYS A 515 40.23 -6.31 -4.65
N VAL A 516 40.80 -6.08 -3.47
CA VAL A 516 40.42 -4.98 -2.57
C VAL A 516 40.31 -3.66 -3.32
N ARG A 517 41.38 -3.25 -3.98
CA ARG A 517 41.38 -1.99 -4.71
C ARG A 517 40.37 -1.97 -5.85
N GLU A 518 40.25 -3.05 -6.64
CA GLU A 518 39.37 -3.12 -7.79
C GLU A 518 37.91 -3.04 -7.36
N VAL A 519 37.53 -3.77 -6.30
CA VAL A 519 36.13 -3.81 -5.74
C VAL A 519 35.72 -2.43 -5.24
N ASN A 520 36.56 -1.77 -4.43
CA ASN A 520 36.24 -0.50 -3.81
C ASN A 520 36.25 0.65 -4.83
N LEU A 521 37.23 0.67 -5.73
CA LEU A 521 37.29 1.67 -6.79
C LEU A 521 36.10 1.61 -7.73
N GLN A 522 35.72 0.39 -8.17
CA GLN A 522 34.63 0.21 -9.08
C GLN A 522 33.30 0.65 -8.45
N ALA A 523 33.05 0.32 -7.17
CA ALA A 523 31.86 0.77 -6.45
C ALA A 523 31.78 2.30 -6.40
N ALA A 524 32.88 2.96 -6.05
CA ALA A 524 32.93 4.40 -5.95
C ALA A 524 32.73 5.10 -7.31
N LEU A 525 33.34 4.59 -8.38
CA LEU A 525 33.17 5.10 -9.74
C LEU A 525 31.69 4.99 -10.22
N MET A 526 31.04 3.84 -9.98
CA MET A 526 29.63 3.63 -10.35
C MET A 526 28.70 4.57 -9.57
N ALA A 527 28.90 4.68 -8.27
CA ALA A 527 28.11 5.59 -7.42
C ALA A 527 28.30 7.03 -7.87
N ARG A 528 29.56 7.45 -8.13
CA ARG A 528 29.90 8.79 -8.60
C ARG A 528 29.22 9.13 -9.92
N GLN A 529 29.30 8.25 -10.90
CA GLN A 529 28.69 8.46 -12.23
C GLN A 529 27.19 8.71 -12.12
N LEU A 530 26.49 7.93 -11.32
CA LEU A 530 25.04 8.10 -11.13
C LEU A 530 24.71 9.37 -10.34
N ALA A 531 25.41 9.63 -9.23
CA ALA A 531 25.21 10.85 -8.44
C ALA A 531 25.46 12.11 -9.27
N ASP A 532 26.46 12.09 -10.16
CA ASP A 532 26.74 13.19 -11.08
C ASP A 532 25.60 13.39 -12.09
N SER A 533 25.09 12.30 -12.68
CA SER A 533 23.98 12.33 -13.61
C SER A 533 22.72 12.92 -12.98
N PHE A 534 22.37 12.51 -11.75
CA PHE A 534 21.22 13.05 -11.03
C PHE A 534 21.43 14.53 -10.64
N THR A 535 22.63 14.92 -10.25
CA THR A 535 22.98 16.32 -9.93
C THR A 535 22.86 17.22 -11.17
N LEU A 536 23.32 16.75 -12.33
CA LEU A 536 23.20 17.48 -13.60
C LEU A 536 21.73 17.64 -14.02
N THR A 537 20.90 16.63 -13.76
CA THR A 537 19.46 16.68 -14.04
C THR A 537 18.70 17.64 -13.11
N ASN A 538 19.12 17.70 -11.83
CA ASN A 538 18.55 18.61 -10.84
C ASN A 538 19.65 19.25 -9.97
N PRO A 539 20.27 20.35 -10.43
CA PRO A 539 21.35 21.04 -9.69
C PRO A 539 20.91 21.65 -8.34
N ALA A 540 19.61 21.90 -8.17
CA ALA A 540 19.06 22.40 -6.91
C ALA A 540 19.05 21.33 -5.80
N LYS A 541 19.11 20.06 -6.18
CA LYS A 541 19.21 18.91 -5.27
C LYS A 541 20.48 18.08 -5.60
N PRO A 542 21.69 18.57 -5.22
CA PRO A 542 22.93 17.89 -5.51
C PRO A 542 23.02 16.54 -4.79
N ARG A 543 23.68 15.56 -5.44
CA ARG A 543 23.86 14.20 -4.91
C ARG A 543 25.31 13.98 -4.51
N TYR A 544 25.50 13.26 -3.40
CA TYR A 544 26.81 12.96 -2.82
C TYR A 544 27.04 11.45 -2.76
N VAL A 545 28.32 11.07 -2.73
CA VAL A 545 28.75 9.66 -2.61
C VAL A 545 29.60 9.49 -1.37
N PHE A 546 29.21 8.61 -0.48
CA PHE A 546 29.99 8.27 0.70
C PHE A 546 30.65 6.91 0.54
N GLY A 547 31.94 6.85 0.85
CA GLY A 547 32.70 5.60 0.84
C GLY A 547 32.44 4.78 2.08
N GLY A 548 31.64 3.71 1.97
CA GLY A 548 31.26 2.84 3.07
C GLY A 548 32.36 1.87 3.48
N MET A 549 32.71 1.87 4.78
CA MET A 549 33.70 0.99 5.38
C MET A 549 33.11 0.36 6.63
N GLY A 550 32.73 -0.93 6.56
CA GLY A 550 32.09 -1.64 7.68
C GLY A 550 33.07 -2.07 8.77
N PRO A 551 32.58 -2.71 9.83
CA PRO A 551 33.43 -3.31 10.82
C PRO A 551 34.18 -4.47 10.20
N THR A 552 35.40 -4.68 10.60
CA THR A 552 36.17 -5.83 10.18
C THR A 552 35.76 -7.09 10.96
N ARG A 553 36.11 -8.28 10.45
CA ARG A 553 35.84 -9.55 11.15
C ARG A 553 36.67 -9.73 12.42
N GLU A 554 37.73 -8.95 12.59
CA GLU A 554 38.61 -8.96 13.74
C GLU A 554 38.47 -7.65 14.50
N THR A 555 38.63 -7.69 15.82
CA THR A 555 38.56 -6.53 16.71
C THR A 555 39.85 -6.38 17.46
N VAL A 556 40.35 -5.15 17.53
CA VAL A 556 41.64 -4.85 18.18
C VAL A 556 41.54 -4.92 19.71
N SER A 557 40.36 -4.61 20.29
CA SER A 557 40.13 -4.57 21.73
C SER A 557 39.89 -5.93 22.39
N MET A 558 39.62 -6.99 21.63
CA MET A 558 39.28 -8.29 22.20
C MET A 558 40.54 -9.07 22.58
N GLU A 559 40.46 -9.81 23.67
CA GLU A 559 41.54 -10.72 24.09
C GLU A 559 41.75 -11.82 23.03
N GLY A 560 42.99 -11.98 22.59
CA GLY A 560 43.37 -12.87 21.49
C GLY A 560 43.18 -12.28 20.09
N ALA A 561 43.09 -10.97 19.95
CA ALA A 561 43.07 -10.28 18.67
C ALA A 561 44.20 -10.75 17.74
N LYS A 562 43.86 -11.06 16.49
CA LYS A 562 44.82 -11.55 15.49
C LYS A 562 45.45 -10.46 14.67
N VAL A 563 44.98 -9.21 14.86
CA VAL A 563 45.39 -8.02 14.10
C VAL A 563 45.79 -6.96 15.10
N SER A 564 46.94 -6.36 14.91
CA SER A 564 47.42 -5.22 15.67
C SER A 564 46.70 -3.93 15.27
N TYR A 565 46.80 -2.90 16.09
CA TYR A 565 46.24 -1.58 15.79
C TYR A 565 46.76 -1.00 14.47
N ASP A 566 48.11 -1.06 14.27
CA ASP A 566 48.72 -0.52 13.03
C ASP A 566 48.31 -1.30 11.78
N GLU A 567 48.24 -2.65 11.87
CA GLU A 567 47.75 -3.46 10.76
C GLU A 567 46.27 -3.15 10.47
N MET A 568 45.43 -2.87 11.48
CA MET A 568 44.06 -2.47 11.29
C MET A 568 43.96 -1.11 10.59
N ALA A 569 44.80 -0.15 10.98
CA ALA A 569 44.91 1.16 10.33
C ALA A 569 45.36 1.02 8.84
N ASP A 570 46.31 0.15 8.54
CA ASP A 570 46.72 -0.14 7.16
C ASP A 570 45.63 -0.80 6.33
N ILE A 571 44.83 -1.63 6.93
CA ILE A 571 43.67 -2.27 6.25
C ILE A 571 42.63 -1.23 5.84
N TYR A 572 42.28 -0.31 6.74
CA TYR A 572 41.31 0.76 6.43
C TYR A 572 41.95 1.79 5.48
N GLN A 573 43.25 2.05 5.55
CA GLN A 573 43.96 2.94 4.62
C GLN A 573 43.85 2.39 3.18
N GLU A 574 44.12 1.10 2.96
CA GLU A 574 44.03 0.45 1.64
C GLU A 574 42.65 0.62 1.02
N GLN A 575 41.58 0.44 1.81
CA GLN A 575 40.22 0.63 1.37
C GLN A 575 39.92 2.10 1.07
N ALA A 576 40.25 3.00 1.98
CA ALA A 576 40.01 4.42 1.85
C ALA A 576 40.69 5.02 0.62
N GLU A 577 41.94 4.63 0.31
CA GLU A 577 42.65 5.06 -0.89
C GLU A 577 41.91 4.73 -2.18
N ALA A 578 41.34 3.52 -2.28
CA ALA A 578 40.58 3.11 -3.44
C ALA A 578 39.27 3.88 -3.58
N LEU A 579 38.59 4.15 -2.47
CA LEU A 579 37.34 4.94 -2.43
C LEU A 579 37.61 6.41 -2.82
N ILE A 580 38.68 7.01 -2.30
CA ILE A 580 39.11 8.38 -2.65
C ILE A 580 39.41 8.48 -4.14
N ASP A 581 40.17 7.52 -4.69
CA ASP A 581 40.48 7.48 -6.13
C ASP A 581 39.22 7.34 -7.02
N GLY A 582 38.12 6.76 -6.47
CA GLY A 582 36.81 6.67 -7.12
C GLY A 582 35.97 7.94 -7.00
N GLY A 583 36.42 8.96 -6.26
CA GLY A 583 35.80 10.27 -6.18
C GLY A 583 34.66 10.38 -5.18
N VAL A 584 34.74 9.74 -4.02
CA VAL A 584 33.78 9.90 -2.93
C VAL A 584 33.86 11.28 -2.29
N ASP A 585 32.74 11.79 -1.76
CA ASP A 585 32.64 13.10 -1.11
C ASP A 585 32.93 13.04 0.40
N ALA A 586 32.86 11.86 1.00
CA ALA A 586 33.13 11.58 2.41
C ALA A 586 33.47 10.10 2.62
N LEU A 587 34.09 9.78 3.76
CA LEU A 587 34.28 8.40 4.22
C LEU A 587 33.40 8.12 5.43
N ILE A 588 32.70 6.99 5.44
CA ILE A 588 31.84 6.56 6.56
C ILE A 588 32.31 5.21 7.11
N LEU A 589 32.62 5.20 8.40
CA LEU A 589 32.85 3.98 9.19
C LEU A 589 31.49 3.51 9.75
N GLU A 590 30.95 2.40 9.23
CA GLU A 590 29.59 1.94 9.54
C GLU A 590 29.56 0.74 10.49
N THR A 591 28.53 0.70 11.35
CA THR A 591 28.25 -0.45 12.25
C THR A 591 29.42 -0.76 13.18
N ILE A 592 30.19 0.25 13.54
CA ILE A 592 31.37 0.09 14.38
C ILE A 592 30.95 -0.15 15.84
N PHE A 593 31.55 -1.14 16.46
CA PHE A 593 31.29 -1.51 17.86
C PHE A 593 32.56 -1.63 18.70
N ASP A 594 33.75 -1.42 18.13
CA ASP A 594 35.03 -1.43 18.86
C ASP A 594 35.71 -0.05 18.72
N VAL A 595 35.99 0.61 19.84
CA VAL A 595 36.61 1.94 19.89
C VAL A 595 38.03 1.94 19.29
N MET A 596 38.76 0.83 19.42
CA MET A 596 40.11 0.75 18.82
C MET A 596 40.06 0.54 17.32
N ASN A 597 39.08 -0.23 16.81
CA ASN A 597 38.81 -0.32 15.37
C ASN A 597 38.38 1.04 14.80
N ALA A 598 37.53 1.79 15.51
CA ALA A 598 37.13 3.13 15.10
C ALA A 598 38.37 4.06 14.99
N LYS A 599 39.26 4.08 15.99
CA LYS A 599 40.47 4.87 15.98
C LYS A 599 41.38 4.48 14.83
N ALA A 600 41.62 3.18 14.62
CA ALA A 600 42.42 2.66 13.52
C ALA A 600 41.81 3.01 12.15
N GLY A 601 40.48 2.91 12.01
CA GLY A 601 39.77 3.28 10.80
C GLY A 601 39.86 4.78 10.47
N VAL A 602 39.70 5.63 11.48
CA VAL A 602 39.90 7.08 11.32
C VAL A 602 41.36 7.40 10.96
N GLU A 603 42.32 6.79 11.63
CA GLU A 603 43.71 6.98 11.34
C GLU A 603 44.11 6.50 9.93
N GLY A 604 43.60 5.32 9.52
CA GLY A 604 43.80 4.81 8.16
C GLY A 604 43.24 5.76 7.12
N SER A 605 42.01 6.30 7.36
CA SER A 605 41.38 7.30 6.50
C SER A 605 42.22 8.58 6.41
N MET A 606 42.75 9.07 7.52
CA MET A 606 43.63 10.26 7.54
C MET A 606 44.95 10.02 6.78
N ARG A 607 45.56 8.82 6.93
CA ARG A 607 46.75 8.43 6.17
C ARG A 607 46.46 8.41 4.66
N ALA A 608 45.32 7.78 4.26
CA ALA A 608 44.90 7.75 2.87
C ALA A 608 44.67 9.15 2.28
N MET A 609 43.98 10.03 3.00
CA MET A 609 43.75 11.42 2.57
C MET A 609 45.05 12.19 2.41
N LYS A 610 45.98 12.02 3.35
CA LYS A 610 47.30 12.63 3.26
C LYS A 610 48.08 12.15 2.03
N ASP A 611 48.05 10.84 1.74
CA ASP A 611 48.79 10.26 0.61
C ASP A 611 48.13 10.67 -0.73
N LYS A 612 46.85 10.91 -0.75
CA LYS A 612 46.09 11.42 -1.90
C LYS A 612 46.04 12.94 -2.02
N GLY A 613 46.51 13.66 -1.03
CA GLY A 613 46.54 15.13 -1.02
C GLY A 613 45.16 15.78 -1.00
N CYS A 614 44.21 15.17 -0.29
CA CYS A 614 42.82 15.65 -0.17
C CYS A 614 42.37 15.68 1.31
N GLU A 615 41.27 16.39 1.59
CA GLU A 615 40.58 16.40 2.88
C GLU A 615 39.10 16.08 2.65
N LEU A 616 38.61 15.02 3.30
CA LEU A 616 37.23 14.60 3.23
C LEU A 616 36.64 14.51 4.63
N PRO A 617 35.34 14.77 4.79
CA PRO A 617 34.60 14.49 6.03
C PRO A 617 34.71 13.01 6.41
N ILE A 618 34.95 12.72 7.70
CA ILE A 618 34.89 11.37 8.27
C ILE A 618 33.63 11.25 9.14
N ILE A 619 32.82 10.29 8.83
CA ILE A 619 31.57 10.00 9.54
C ILE A 619 31.71 8.67 10.31
N LEU A 620 31.23 8.64 11.53
CA LEU A 620 31.25 7.45 12.39
C LEU A 620 29.84 7.02 12.75
N SER A 621 29.43 5.86 12.29
CA SER A 621 28.14 5.23 12.62
C SER A 621 28.37 4.00 13.52
N LEU A 622 27.78 4.04 14.70
CA LEU A 622 27.94 3.05 15.76
C LEU A 622 26.75 2.12 15.82
N THR A 623 26.96 0.89 16.26
CA THR A 623 25.86 0.00 16.61
C THR A 623 25.73 -0.15 18.12
N VAL A 624 24.48 -0.26 18.61
CA VAL A 624 24.13 -0.37 20.03
C VAL A 624 23.20 -1.54 20.27
N ARG A 625 23.18 -2.05 21.49
CA ARG A 625 22.34 -3.20 21.88
C ARG A 625 21.35 -2.88 23.00
N THR A 626 21.68 -1.91 23.86
CA THR A 626 20.83 -1.59 25.03
C THR A 626 20.35 -0.15 25.00
N ALA A 627 19.25 0.12 25.69
CA ALA A 627 18.69 1.46 25.82
C ALA A 627 19.61 2.46 26.55
N GLU A 628 20.52 1.97 27.39
CA GLU A 628 21.52 2.79 28.05
C GLU A 628 22.69 3.18 27.09
N GLY A 629 22.73 2.57 25.89
CA GLY A 629 23.73 2.85 24.87
C GLY A 629 24.95 1.96 24.91
N TYR A 630 24.88 0.76 25.46
CA TYR A 630 25.97 -0.21 25.40
C TYR A 630 25.94 -1.03 24.12
N ASN A 631 27.10 -1.27 23.52
CA ASN A 631 27.30 -2.11 22.36
C ASN A 631 27.55 -3.58 22.72
N MET A 632 27.84 -4.43 21.73
CA MET A 632 28.01 -5.88 21.92
C MET A 632 29.19 -6.27 22.83
N ILE A 633 30.21 -5.40 22.96
CA ILE A 633 31.39 -5.64 23.78
C ILE A 633 31.40 -4.79 25.08
N GLY A 634 30.25 -4.24 25.46
CA GLY A 634 30.06 -3.50 26.70
C GLY A 634 30.60 -2.08 26.74
N GLN A 635 30.89 -1.45 25.58
CA GLN A 635 31.32 -0.06 25.51
C GLN A 635 30.09 0.85 25.36
N ASN A 636 30.00 1.91 26.17
CA ASN A 636 28.94 2.89 26.05
C ASN A 636 29.23 3.86 24.90
N ILE A 637 28.27 4.12 24.01
CA ILE A 637 28.47 4.93 22.79
C ILE A 637 28.82 6.38 23.08
N ILE A 638 28.30 6.96 24.15
CA ILE A 638 28.64 8.36 24.53
C ILE A 638 30.09 8.45 24.94
N ASP A 639 30.57 7.54 25.79
CA ASP A 639 31.95 7.47 26.20
C ASP A 639 32.85 7.10 25.03
N PHE A 640 32.39 6.22 24.14
CA PHE A 640 33.07 5.88 22.90
C PHE A 640 33.34 7.12 22.07
N VAL A 641 32.31 7.94 21.78
CA VAL A 641 32.47 9.17 20.99
C VAL A 641 33.37 10.17 21.71
N LYS A 642 33.26 10.30 23.04
CA LYS A 642 34.13 11.21 23.83
C LYS A 642 35.62 10.84 23.74
N THR A 643 35.93 9.54 23.54
CA THR A 643 37.33 9.11 23.38
C THR A 643 37.96 9.51 22.03
N LEU A 644 37.10 9.91 21.06
CA LEU A 644 37.50 10.32 19.71
C LEU A 644 37.59 11.83 19.54
N LYS A 645 37.49 12.62 20.61
CA LYS A 645 37.48 14.10 20.58
C LYS A 645 38.70 14.75 19.88
N ASP A 646 39.84 14.07 19.84
CA ASP A 646 41.06 14.56 19.24
C ASP A 646 41.21 14.14 17.76
N TYR A 647 40.23 13.44 17.20
CA TYR A 647 40.15 13.01 15.80
C TYR A 647 39.24 13.92 15.00
N PRO A 648 39.47 14.12 13.69
CA PRO A 648 38.69 15.00 12.84
C PRO A 648 37.37 14.37 12.40
N ILE A 649 36.51 14.03 13.35
CA ILE A 649 35.18 13.47 13.09
C ILE A 649 34.23 14.59 12.68
N PHE A 650 33.55 14.41 11.55
CA PHE A 650 32.54 15.33 11.04
C PHE A 650 31.14 15.07 11.60
N ALA A 651 30.72 13.83 11.59
CA ALA A 651 29.42 13.41 12.08
C ALA A 651 29.48 12.08 12.84
N VAL A 652 28.57 11.89 13.80
CA VAL A 652 28.44 10.66 14.56
C VAL A 652 26.98 10.22 14.62
N GLY A 653 26.71 8.93 14.81
CA GLY A 653 25.36 8.44 15.01
C GLY A 653 25.26 6.95 15.19
N ILE A 654 24.06 6.42 14.96
CA ILE A 654 23.69 5.04 15.23
C ILE A 654 23.08 4.42 13.98
N ASN A 655 23.50 3.19 13.66
CA ASN A 655 22.87 2.38 12.63
C ASN A 655 22.65 0.93 13.08
N CYS A 656 21.93 0.17 12.24
CA CYS A 656 21.74 -1.27 12.38
C CYS A 656 21.06 -1.69 13.69
N ASN A 657 20.02 -0.92 14.10
CA ASN A 657 19.21 -1.24 15.27
C ASN A 657 17.73 -1.23 14.90
N PRO A 658 16.92 -2.23 15.29
CA PRO A 658 15.51 -2.34 14.94
C PRO A 658 14.56 -1.51 15.81
N ASP A 659 15.02 -1.02 16.97
CA ASP A 659 14.21 -0.25 17.92
C ASP A 659 14.41 1.26 17.68
N ILE A 660 13.59 1.83 16.81
CA ILE A 660 13.66 3.25 16.42
C ILE A 660 13.40 4.18 17.62
N PRO A 661 12.45 3.95 18.51
CA PRO A 661 12.27 4.71 19.75
C PRO A 661 13.52 4.73 20.64
N MET A 662 14.16 3.58 20.83
CA MET A 662 15.43 3.50 21.57
C MET A 662 16.53 4.29 20.86
N VAL A 663 16.68 4.12 19.56
CA VAL A 663 17.65 4.90 18.75
C VAL A 663 17.39 6.39 18.89
N THR A 664 16.13 6.84 18.82
CA THR A 664 15.75 8.25 19.00
C THR A 664 16.24 8.82 20.34
N ASN A 665 16.07 8.06 21.42
CA ASN A 665 16.53 8.49 22.74
C ASN A 665 18.07 8.58 22.82
N LEU A 666 18.78 7.64 22.23
CA LEU A 666 20.25 7.66 22.18
C LEU A 666 20.79 8.76 21.27
N ILE A 667 20.15 9.00 20.12
CA ILE A 667 20.45 10.12 19.21
C ILE A 667 20.27 11.45 19.92
N ARG A 668 19.20 11.62 20.73
CA ARG A 668 18.99 12.84 21.55
C ARG A 668 20.14 13.05 22.54
N ARG A 669 20.64 11.97 23.16
CA ARG A 669 21.81 12.06 24.05
C ARG A 669 23.08 12.43 23.27
N LEU A 670 23.35 11.81 22.12
CA LEU A 670 24.49 12.16 21.26
C LEU A 670 24.43 13.63 20.82
N ALA A 671 23.27 14.11 20.39
CA ALA A 671 23.07 15.50 19.98
C ALA A 671 23.33 16.50 21.12
N ASN A 672 23.02 16.15 22.36
CA ASN A 672 23.23 17.01 23.52
C ASN A 672 24.66 16.95 24.08
N GLU A 673 25.33 15.79 23.99
CA GLU A 673 26.59 15.55 24.67
C GLU A 673 27.82 15.63 23.76
N THR A 674 27.63 15.79 22.44
CA THR A 674 28.71 15.83 21.47
C THR A 674 28.65 17.05 20.53
N PRO A 675 29.79 17.56 20.01
CA PRO A 675 29.79 18.71 19.12
C PRO A 675 29.64 18.36 17.62
N TYR A 676 29.35 17.10 17.28
CA TYR A 676 29.35 16.60 15.91
C TYR A 676 27.98 16.75 15.27
N TYR A 677 27.89 16.75 13.93
CA TYR A 677 26.65 16.51 13.22
C TYR A 677 26.12 15.11 13.53
N ILE A 678 24.82 14.95 13.50
CA ILE A 678 24.16 13.71 13.95
C ILE A 678 23.57 12.98 12.76
N ILE A 679 23.80 11.64 12.72
CA ILE A 679 23.24 10.72 11.73
C ILE A 679 22.44 9.61 12.41
N ALA A 680 21.41 9.08 11.70
CA ALA A 680 20.64 7.95 12.17
C ALA A 680 20.22 7.04 11.01
N PHE A 681 20.54 5.73 11.09
CA PHE A 681 20.18 4.72 10.09
C PHE A 681 19.63 3.47 10.77
N PRO A 682 18.39 3.51 11.31
CA PRO A 682 17.78 2.32 11.92
C PRO A 682 17.38 1.28 10.87
N ASN A 683 17.10 0.05 11.35
CA ASN A 683 16.54 -1.01 10.54
C ASN A 683 15.02 -0.82 10.35
N ALA A 684 14.45 -1.46 9.34
CA ALA A 684 13.00 -1.61 9.21
C ALA A 684 12.47 -2.76 10.09
N GLY A 685 12.78 -2.73 11.40
CA GLY A 685 12.47 -3.81 12.33
C GLY A 685 13.47 -4.97 12.27
N LEU A 686 13.03 -6.16 12.70
CA LEU A 686 13.79 -7.41 12.63
C LEU A 686 13.28 -8.28 11.47
N PRO A 687 14.17 -9.07 10.83
CA PRO A 687 13.73 -10.02 9.82
C PRO A 687 12.98 -11.20 10.48
N ASP A 688 11.95 -11.69 9.81
CA ASP A 688 11.28 -12.95 10.14
C ASP A 688 12.12 -14.18 9.71
N GLU A 689 11.57 -15.38 9.89
CA GLU A 689 12.23 -16.64 9.52
C GLU A 689 12.54 -16.75 8.02
N ASN A 690 11.85 -15.98 7.18
CA ASN A 690 12.03 -15.93 5.73
C ASN A 690 12.91 -14.75 5.28
N GLY A 691 13.39 -13.94 6.22
CA GLY A 691 14.21 -12.78 5.97
C GLY A 691 13.43 -11.50 5.60
N HIS A 692 12.10 -11.47 5.76
CA HIS A 692 11.29 -10.29 5.53
C HIS A 692 11.28 -9.39 6.76
N TYR A 693 11.30 -8.09 6.53
CA TYR A 693 11.30 -7.07 7.59
C TYR A 693 9.89 -6.53 7.81
N SER A 694 9.49 -6.38 9.07
CA SER A 694 8.12 -6.06 9.47
C SER A 694 7.74 -4.58 9.36
N THR A 695 8.71 -3.67 9.43
CA THR A 695 8.42 -2.22 9.43
C THR A 695 8.20 -1.72 8.02
N THR A 696 6.96 -1.35 7.69
CA THR A 696 6.61 -0.78 6.39
C THR A 696 7.14 0.66 6.25
N PRO A 697 7.24 1.21 5.02
CA PRO A 697 7.66 2.59 4.82
C PRO A 697 6.87 3.63 5.62
N ASP A 698 5.56 3.44 5.78
CA ASP A 698 4.71 4.37 6.54
C ASP A 698 4.93 4.27 8.05
N ILE A 699 5.08 3.06 8.57
CA ILE A 699 5.45 2.85 9.99
C ILE A 699 6.84 3.45 10.24
N PHE A 700 7.78 3.19 9.36
CA PHE A 700 9.13 3.74 9.45
C PHE A 700 9.11 5.29 9.47
N GLN A 701 8.33 5.91 8.59
CA GLN A 701 8.13 7.36 8.55
C GLN A 701 7.59 7.88 9.89
N LYS A 702 6.55 7.26 10.42
CA LYS A 702 5.91 7.64 11.69
C LYS A 702 6.90 7.51 12.87
N GLU A 703 7.65 6.42 12.93
CA GLU A 703 8.63 6.20 14.00
C GLU A 703 9.85 7.12 13.88
N MET A 704 10.23 7.52 12.67
CA MET A 704 11.31 8.47 12.42
C MET A 704 10.90 9.92 12.69
N TRP A 705 9.60 10.25 12.63
CA TRP A 705 9.09 11.61 12.81
C TRP A 705 9.63 12.31 14.05
N PRO A 706 9.73 11.72 15.26
CA PRO A 706 10.28 12.38 16.44
C PRO A 706 11.71 12.89 16.27
N MET A 707 12.53 12.28 15.42
CA MET A 707 13.88 12.75 15.15
C MET A 707 13.87 14.04 14.32
N PHE A 708 12.91 14.19 13.41
CA PHE A 708 12.69 15.40 12.61
C PHE A 708 12.06 16.50 13.45
N ASP A 709 10.96 16.22 14.12
CA ASP A 709 10.19 17.16 14.93
C ASP A 709 11.02 17.79 16.05
N GLN A 710 11.90 17.00 16.68
CA GLN A 710 12.78 17.48 17.75
C GLN A 710 14.13 18.00 17.26
N HIS A 711 14.33 18.12 15.95
CA HIS A 711 15.57 18.60 15.31
C HIS A 711 16.85 17.86 15.78
N LEU A 712 16.76 16.54 15.91
CA LEU A 712 17.87 15.73 16.47
C LEU A 712 18.93 15.34 15.45
N ILE A 713 18.60 15.36 14.16
CA ILE A 713 19.41 14.77 13.07
C ILE A 713 19.76 15.80 12.01
N ASN A 714 20.90 15.61 11.38
CA ASN A 714 21.38 16.39 10.24
C ASN A 714 21.36 15.55 8.96
N MET A 715 21.59 14.25 9.08
CA MET A 715 21.53 13.29 7.99
C MET A 715 20.78 12.05 8.48
N VAL A 716 19.98 11.45 7.62
CA VAL A 716 19.14 10.30 7.98
C VAL A 716 18.96 9.36 6.81
N GLY A 717 18.85 8.08 7.09
CA GLY A 717 18.62 7.03 6.11
C GLY A 717 18.11 5.78 6.76
N GLY A 718 18.31 4.65 6.11
CA GLY A 718 17.93 3.36 6.64
C GLY A 718 19.05 2.36 6.58
N CYS A 719 18.92 1.28 7.36
CA CYS A 719 19.84 0.15 7.34
C CYS A 719 19.08 -1.12 6.91
N CYS A 720 19.33 -2.28 7.52
CA CYS A 720 18.73 -3.55 7.12
C CYS A 720 17.20 -3.49 7.00
N GLY A 721 16.66 -4.08 5.94
CA GLY A 721 15.22 -4.12 5.65
C GLY A 721 14.64 -2.87 5.01
N THR A 722 15.35 -1.73 5.03
CA THR A 722 14.88 -0.53 4.34
C THR A 722 15.20 -0.58 2.84
N ASN A 723 14.33 -0.02 2.02
CA ASN A 723 14.43 0.06 0.57
C ASN A 723 14.13 1.47 0.06
N ASP A 724 14.06 1.65 -1.25
CA ASP A 724 13.75 2.90 -1.91
C ASP A 724 12.44 3.54 -1.44
N GLN A 725 11.40 2.75 -1.14
CA GLN A 725 10.11 3.26 -0.63
C GLN A 725 10.28 3.88 0.77
N HIS A 726 11.07 3.29 1.64
CA HIS A 726 11.40 3.88 2.95
C HIS A 726 12.14 5.22 2.78
N MET A 727 13.06 5.28 1.82
CA MET A 727 13.80 6.53 1.55
C MET A 727 12.89 7.61 0.96
N ALA A 728 11.92 7.25 0.11
CA ALA A 728 10.92 8.19 -0.36
C ALA A 728 10.11 8.81 0.81
N LYS A 729 9.75 8.00 1.80
CA LYS A 729 9.04 8.47 3.00
C LYS A 729 9.90 9.39 3.89
N LEU A 730 11.19 9.13 4.00
CA LEU A 730 12.12 10.05 4.69
C LEU A 730 12.31 11.36 3.90
N ALA A 731 12.37 11.29 2.57
CA ALA A 731 12.46 12.46 1.72
C ALA A 731 11.22 13.36 1.85
N GLU A 732 10.03 12.79 1.99
CA GLU A 732 8.79 13.53 2.29
C GLU A 732 8.91 14.31 3.62
N LEU A 733 9.48 13.69 4.68
CA LEU A 733 9.69 14.35 5.97
C LEU A 733 10.74 15.46 5.91
N ALA A 734 11.74 15.32 5.06
CA ALA A 734 12.84 16.29 4.93
C ALA A 734 12.51 17.46 4.00
N GLU A 735 11.48 17.35 3.17
CA GLU A 735 11.00 18.47 2.37
C GLU A 735 10.38 19.52 3.31
N PRO A 736 10.87 20.77 3.30
CA PRO A 736 10.32 21.79 4.19
C PRO A 736 8.87 22.08 3.79
N ALA A 737 7.93 21.70 4.64
CA ALA A 737 6.59 22.30 4.56
C ALA A 737 6.74 23.82 4.69
N PRO A 738 6.00 24.66 3.93
CA PRO A 738 6.09 26.11 4.07
C PRO A 738 5.86 26.51 5.54
N GLY A 739 6.94 26.96 6.21
CA GLY A 739 6.91 27.34 7.62
C GLY A 739 7.58 26.38 8.61
N CYS A 740 7.97 25.16 8.22
CA CYS A 740 8.77 24.28 9.06
C CYS A 740 10.25 24.48 8.76
N TRP A 741 10.95 25.17 9.63
CA TRP A 741 12.40 25.27 9.61
C TRP A 741 12.99 24.15 10.44
N VAL A 742 13.62 23.17 9.79
CA VAL A 742 14.53 22.26 10.45
C VAL A 742 15.83 23.03 10.63
N THR A 743 16.12 23.48 11.84
CA THR A 743 17.43 24.06 12.14
C THR A 743 18.42 22.90 12.28
N PRO A 744 19.37 22.71 11.36
CA PRO A 744 20.37 21.66 11.50
C PRO A 744 21.09 21.82 12.82
N HIS A 745 21.38 20.74 13.52
CA HIS A 745 22.20 20.78 14.71
C HIS A 745 23.55 21.43 14.33
N ASN A 746 23.84 22.59 14.96
CA ASN A 746 25.12 23.28 14.75
C ASN A 746 26.01 22.92 15.93
N PRO A 747 27.14 22.26 15.71
CA PRO A 747 28.07 21.92 16.79
C PRO A 747 28.55 23.12 17.62
N ASN A 748 28.38 24.34 17.08
CA ASN A 748 28.65 25.58 17.81
C ASN A 748 27.41 26.28 18.34
N SER A 749 26.21 25.66 18.26
CA SER A 749 24.97 26.23 18.78
C SER A 749 24.94 26.20 20.29
N THR A 750 24.68 27.38 20.90
CA THR A 750 24.49 27.52 22.35
C THR A 750 23.09 27.14 22.84
N HIS A 751 22.21 26.67 21.94
CA HIS A 751 20.86 26.23 22.31
C HIS A 751 20.89 24.75 22.65
N ALA A 752 20.82 24.45 23.95
CA ALA A 752 20.61 23.10 24.41
C ALA A 752 19.21 22.61 23.98
N ILE A 753 19.15 21.47 23.28
CA ILE A 753 17.90 20.78 23.03
C ILE A 753 17.35 20.32 24.40
N PRO A 754 16.07 20.59 24.73
CA PRO A 754 15.52 20.16 25.99
C PRO A 754 15.64 18.65 26.17
N VAL A 755 16.32 18.20 27.20
CA VAL A 755 16.35 16.78 27.57
C VAL A 755 14.95 16.49 28.17
N VAL A 756 14.13 15.76 27.46
CA VAL A 756 12.93 15.16 28.04
C VAL A 756 13.45 14.05 28.96
N PRO A 757 13.20 14.09 30.27
CA PRO A 757 13.60 12.99 31.13
C PRO A 757 12.96 11.71 30.63
N THR A 758 13.76 10.69 30.32
CA THR A 758 13.24 9.35 30.22
C THR A 758 12.55 9.05 31.56
N PRO A 759 11.29 8.61 31.59
CA PRO A 759 10.70 8.16 32.84
C PRO A 759 11.66 7.11 33.42
N GLU A 760 12.23 7.43 34.58
CA GLU A 760 12.96 6.44 35.36
C GLU A 760 11.98 5.29 35.63
N ARG A 761 12.17 4.16 34.94
CA ARG A 761 11.62 2.92 35.42
C ARG A 761 12.27 2.70 36.78
N GLU A 762 11.47 2.71 37.83
CA GLU A 762 11.88 2.17 39.10
C GLU A 762 12.51 0.79 38.84
N PRO A 763 13.65 0.49 39.48
CA PRO A 763 14.27 -0.80 39.32
C PRO A 763 13.25 -1.87 39.71
N GLU A 764 12.79 -2.63 38.73
CA GLU A 764 12.03 -3.83 39.00
C GLU A 764 12.89 -4.69 39.96
N GLU A 765 12.45 -4.87 41.19
CA GLU A 765 12.97 -5.88 42.08
C GLU A 765 12.92 -7.19 41.28
N LYS A 766 14.08 -7.81 41.12
CA LYS A 766 14.18 -9.14 40.56
C LYS A 766 13.44 -10.11 41.50
N GLU A 767 12.14 -10.27 41.24
CA GLU A 767 11.48 -11.49 41.71
C GLU A 767 12.13 -12.66 40.99
N GLU A 768 12.68 -13.58 41.78
CA GLU A 768 13.16 -14.85 41.30
C GLU A 768 12.06 -15.51 40.46
N VAL A 769 12.32 -15.66 39.16
CA VAL A 769 11.48 -16.42 38.26
C VAL A 769 11.53 -17.88 38.76
N LYS A 770 10.51 -18.27 39.50
CA LYS A 770 10.22 -19.69 39.72
C LYS A 770 9.95 -20.29 38.35
N GLU A 771 10.74 -21.27 37.95
CA GLU A 771 10.52 -22.06 36.75
C GLU A 771 9.02 -22.45 36.66
N PRO A 772 8.35 -22.23 35.52
CA PRO A 772 6.94 -22.61 35.40
C PRO A 772 6.82 -24.13 35.51
N VAL A 773 6.05 -24.57 36.46
CA VAL A 773 5.55 -25.94 36.53
C VAL A 773 4.81 -26.20 35.22
N ALA A 774 5.24 -27.21 34.48
CA ALA A 774 4.63 -27.62 33.23
C ALA A 774 3.13 -27.93 33.43
N VAL A 775 2.26 -27.04 33.03
CA VAL A 775 0.80 -27.21 33.05
C VAL A 775 0.41 -27.92 31.77
N ALA A 776 -0.23 -29.08 31.89
CA ALA A 776 -0.80 -29.78 30.73
C ALA A 776 -2.11 -29.11 30.30
N GLY A 777 -2.03 -28.17 29.41
CA GLY A 777 -3.19 -27.47 28.79
C GLY A 777 -2.81 -26.08 28.25
N PRO A 778 -3.57 -25.53 27.32
CA PRO A 778 -3.31 -24.18 26.83
C PRO A 778 -3.54 -23.14 27.93
N SER A 779 -2.71 -22.06 27.97
CA SER A 779 -2.88 -20.95 28.91
C SER A 779 -4.08 -20.07 28.48
N VAL A 780 -4.52 -19.18 29.38
CA VAL A 780 -5.53 -18.17 29.05
C VAL A 780 -5.03 -17.30 27.87
N PHE A 781 -3.76 -16.92 27.93
CA PHE A 781 -3.08 -16.17 26.86
C PHE A 781 -3.15 -16.91 25.51
N ASP A 782 -2.65 -18.17 25.47
CA ASP A 782 -2.63 -18.95 24.23
C ASP A 782 -4.03 -19.21 23.68
N SER A 783 -5.01 -19.42 24.56
CA SER A 783 -6.40 -19.65 24.16
C SER A 783 -7.02 -18.42 23.48
N ILE A 784 -6.70 -17.21 23.96
CA ILE A 784 -7.15 -15.95 23.37
C ILE A 784 -6.42 -15.71 22.06
N VAL A 785 -5.10 -15.83 22.03
CA VAL A 785 -4.29 -15.61 20.82
C VAL A 785 -4.74 -16.54 19.67
N ASN A 786 -5.13 -17.77 20.01
CA ASN A 786 -5.64 -18.73 19.03
C ASN A 786 -7.17 -18.68 18.84
N GLY A 787 -7.87 -17.72 19.46
CA GLY A 787 -9.30 -17.49 19.29
C GLY A 787 -10.23 -18.58 19.81
N LYS A 788 -9.78 -19.40 20.79
CA LYS A 788 -10.49 -20.59 21.30
C LYS A 788 -11.29 -20.28 22.57
N SER A 789 -12.57 -19.98 22.41
CA SER A 789 -13.46 -19.55 23.51
C SER A 789 -13.61 -20.58 24.61
N ASP A 790 -13.83 -21.86 24.27
CA ASP A 790 -14.04 -22.92 25.26
C ASP A 790 -12.74 -23.21 26.03
N ASP A 791 -11.60 -23.24 25.33
CA ASP A 791 -10.29 -23.42 25.95
C ASP A 791 -9.97 -22.25 26.88
N CYS A 792 -10.28 -21.03 26.49
CA CYS A 792 -10.09 -19.82 27.31
C CYS A 792 -10.96 -19.86 28.57
N ALA A 793 -12.21 -20.24 28.47
CA ALA A 793 -13.10 -20.43 29.62
C ALA A 793 -12.53 -21.49 30.59
N ALA A 794 -12.11 -22.63 30.06
CA ALA A 794 -11.53 -23.72 30.86
C ALA A 794 -10.23 -23.27 31.51
N ALA A 795 -9.29 -22.67 30.79
CA ALA A 795 -8.02 -22.17 31.29
C ALA A 795 -8.21 -21.10 32.39
N THR A 796 -9.20 -20.19 32.19
CA THR A 796 -9.56 -19.17 33.18
C THR A 796 -10.08 -19.80 34.47
N GLN A 797 -10.95 -20.81 34.36
CA GLN A 797 -11.43 -21.55 35.54
C GLN A 797 -10.31 -22.29 36.26
N GLU A 798 -9.37 -22.85 35.52
CA GLU A 798 -8.20 -23.52 36.14
C GLU A 798 -7.27 -22.52 36.83
N ALA A 799 -7.05 -21.33 36.27
CA ALA A 799 -6.29 -20.26 36.88
C ALA A 799 -6.90 -19.84 38.24
N ILE A 800 -8.24 -19.67 38.26
CA ILE A 800 -8.98 -19.42 39.50
C ILE A 800 -8.77 -20.56 40.53
N ASN A 801 -8.86 -21.81 40.08
CA ASN A 801 -8.71 -22.98 40.95
C ASN A 801 -7.27 -23.08 41.53
N ARG A 802 -6.27 -22.53 40.80
CA ARG A 802 -4.89 -22.39 41.32
C ARG A 802 -4.74 -21.26 42.35
N GLY A 803 -5.76 -20.43 42.52
CA GLY A 803 -5.77 -19.33 43.48
C GLY A 803 -5.27 -18.00 42.91
N GLU A 804 -5.16 -17.90 41.58
CA GLU A 804 -4.82 -16.66 40.89
C GLU A 804 -5.95 -15.65 41.06
N LYS A 805 -5.60 -14.37 41.28
CA LYS A 805 -6.63 -13.33 41.44
C LYS A 805 -7.23 -12.96 40.08
N PRO A 806 -8.56 -12.73 40.02
CA PRO A 806 -9.22 -12.33 38.78
C PRO A 806 -8.52 -11.17 38.04
N GLN A 807 -8.09 -10.14 38.78
CA GLN A 807 -7.42 -8.98 38.21
C GLN A 807 -6.03 -9.32 37.62
N GLU A 808 -5.30 -10.24 38.22
CA GLU A 808 -4.00 -10.69 37.71
C GLU A 808 -4.17 -11.48 36.43
N ILE A 809 -5.20 -12.35 36.31
CA ILE A 809 -5.53 -13.07 35.08
C ILE A 809 -5.88 -12.08 33.94
N ILE A 810 -6.70 -11.06 34.23
CA ILE A 810 -7.05 -10.05 33.26
C ILE A 810 -5.81 -9.31 32.78
N ASN A 811 -4.99 -8.78 33.65
CA ASN A 811 -3.86 -7.92 33.29
C ASN A 811 -2.71 -8.70 32.66
N ASN A 812 -2.34 -9.87 33.21
CA ASN A 812 -1.14 -10.59 32.81
C ASN A 812 -1.36 -11.56 31.67
N GLU A 813 -2.60 -12.04 31.47
CA GLU A 813 -2.93 -13.03 30.45
C GLU A 813 -3.84 -12.42 29.36
N MET A 814 -5.02 -11.91 29.72
CA MET A 814 -6.04 -11.53 28.74
C MET A 814 -5.68 -10.26 27.97
N ILE A 815 -5.29 -9.16 28.67
CA ILE A 815 -4.93 -7.91 28.02
C ILE A 815 -3.69 -8.07 27.14
N ARG A 816 -2.69 -8.84 27.62
CA ARG A 816 -1.48 -9.11 26.84
C ARG A 816 -1.77 -9.94 25.60
N ALA A 817 -2.68 -10.93 25.69
CA ALA A 817 -3.09 -11.72 24.53
C ALA A 817 -3.77 -10.86 23.45
N MET A 818 -4.67 -9.97 23.87
CA MET A 818 -5.32 -9.04 22.90
C MET A 818 -4.32 -8.05 22.30
N ALA A 819 -3.34 -7.58 23.07
CA ALA A 819 -2.27 -6.74 22.54
C ALA A 819 -1.42 -7.48 21.50
N GLU A 820 -1.10 -8.76 21.74
CA GLU A 820 -0.39 -9.63 20.80
C GLU A 820 -1.20 -9.83 19.50
N VAL A 821 -2.51 -10.14 19.62
CA VAL A 821 -3.36 -10.30 18.43
C VAL A 821 -3.50 -8.99 17.67
N GLY A 822 -3.63 -7.87 18.38
CA GLY A 822 -3.64 -6.53 17.78
C GLY A 822 -2.33 -6.20 17.04
N GLN A 823 -1.19 -6.59 17.62
CA GLN A 823 0.12 -6.42 16.97
C GLN A 823 0.25 -7.31 15.73
N ARG A 824 -0.16 -8.58 15.81
CA ARG A 824 -0.19 -9.47 14.65
C ARG A 824 -1.08 -8.94 13.52
N PHE A 825 -2.19 -8.30 13.86
CA PHE A 825 -3.06 -7.66 12.87
C PHE A 825 -2.35 -6.47 12.20
N GLN A 826 -1.69 -5.60 12.97
CA GLN A 826 -0.88 -4.51 12.41
C GLN A 826 0.28 -5.00 11.54
N ASP A 827 0.89 -6.12 11.92
CA ASP A 827 1.97 -6.76 11.17
C ASP A 827 1.49 -7.52 9.92
N GLY A 828 0.18 -7.55 9.63
CA GLY A 828 -0.39 -8.34 8.55
C GLY A 828 -0.34 -9.87 8.77
N LYS A 829 -0.05 -10.31 9.99
CA LYS A 829 0.04 -11.73 10.40
C LYS A 829 -1.29 -12.28 10.93
N ALA A 830 -2.25 -11.43 11.21
CA ALA A 830 -3.62 -11.76 11.56
C ALA A 830 -4.56 -10.87 10.75
N PHE A 831 -5.76 -11.34 10.51
CA PHE A 831 -6.80 -10.63 9.78
C PHE A 831 -8.04 -10.45 10.67
N VAL A 832 -9.04 -9.72 10.17
CA VAL A 832 -10.24 -9.39 10.98
C VAL A 832 -10.90 -10.63 11.59
N PRO A 833 -11.01 -11.80 10.91
CA PRO A 833 -11.56 -12.99 11.53
C PRO A 833 -10.83 -13.43 12.81
N GLN A 834 -9.49 -13.40 12.82
CA GLN A 834 -8.70 -13.79 14.00
C GLN A 834 -8.88 -12.80 15.17
N LEU A 835 -9.01 -11.50 14.89
CA LEU A 835 -9.31 -10.50 15.92
C LEU A 835 -10.68 -10.75 16.57
N LEU A 836 -11.70 -11.00 15.76
CA LEU A 836 -13.06 -11.29 16.24
C LEU A 836 -13.08 -12.57 17.10
N MET A 837 -12.35 -13.60 16.69
CA MET A 837 -12.21 -14.85 17.45
C MET A 837 -11.52 -14.64 18.80
N ALA A 838 -10.43 -13.87 18.82
CA ALA A 838 -9.70 -13.54 20.05
C ALA A 838 -10.57 -12.72 21.02
N GLY A 839 -11.32 -11.74 20.52
CA GLY A 839 -12.27 -10.97 21.30
C GLY A 839 -13.37 -11.84 21.93
N ARG A 840 -13.89 -12.82 21.18
CA ARG A 840 -14.87 -13.80 21.68
C ARG A 840 -14.27 -14.72 22.76
N ALA A 841 -13.04 -15.19 22.55
CA ALA A 841 -12.34 -16.02 23.54
C ALA A 841 -12.11 -15.25 24.84
N MET A 842 -11.64 -14.01 24.75
CA MET A 842 -11.48 -13.14 25.93
C MET A 842 -12.82 -12.90 26.65
N LYS A 843 -13.90 -12.64 25.93
CA LYS A 843 -15.24 -12.45 26.51
C LYS A 843 -15.68 -13.67 27.29
N ALA A 844 -15.46 -14.90 26.76
CA ALA A 844 -15.80 -16.15 27.45
C ALA A 844 -15.04 -16.30 28.77
N GLY A 845 -13.74 -15.95 28.80
CA GLY A 845 -12.96 -15.94 30.05
C GLY A 845 -13.45 -14.87 31.05
N LEU A 846 -13.76 -13.66 30.58
CA LEU A 846 -14.27 -12.58 31.41
C LEU A 846 -15.62 -12.90 32.06
N GLU A 847 -16.50 -13.65 31.39
CA GLU A 847 -17.78 -14.08 31.96
C GLU A 847 -17.62 -14.95 33.18
N ILE A 848 -16.53 -15.73 33.25
CA ILE A 848 -16.20 -16.56 34.42
C ILE A 848 -15.64 -15.70 35.58
N LEU A 849 -14.89 -14.63 35.27
CA LEU A 849 -14.29 -13.75 36.27
C LEU A 849 -15.29 -12.75 36.88
N LYS A 850 -16.28 -12.29 36.11
CA LYS A 850 -17.28 -11.30 36.52
C LYS A 850 -17.97 -11.60 37.87
N PRO A 851 -18.48 -12.83 38.12
CA PRO A 851 -19.14 -13.17 39.41
C PRO A 851 -18.21 -13.08 40.60
N LEU A 852 -16.91 -13.34 40.42
CA LEU A 852 -15.89 -13.35 41.48
C LEU A 852 -15.43 -11.93 41.84
N MET A 853 -15.66 -10.99 40.94
CA MET A 853 -15.34 -9.59 41.13
C MET A 853 -16.51 -8.78 41.71
N ALA A 854 -17.70 -9.37 41.86
CA ALA A 854 -18.92 -8.71 42.32
C ALA A 854 -18.94 -8.25 43.81
N GLY A 855 -17.81 -8.22 44.49
CA GLY A 855 -17.66 -7.70 45.88
C GLY A 855 -16.61 -6.61 46.01
N GLU A 856 -15.77 -6.40 45.03
CA GLU A 856 -14.85 -5.28 44.93
C GLU A 856 -15.37 -4.41 43.80
N SER A 857 -15.50 -3.11 43.94
CA SER A 857 -16.04 -2.18 42.96
C SER A 857 -15.54 -2.59 41.56
N THR A 858 -16.46 -2.96 40.67
CA THR A 858 -16.15 -3.35 39.30
C THR A 858 -15.46 -2.17 38.62
N ASN A 859 -14.15 -2.18 38.56
CA ASN A 859 -13.39 -1.22 37.76
C ASN A 859 -13.43 -1.70 36.29
N SER A 860 -14.59 -1.45 35.66
CA SER A 860 -14.58 -1.25 34.21
C SER A 860 -13.55 -0.18 33.91
N LEU A 861 -12.74 -0.32 32.85
CA LEU A 861 -11.82 0.73 32.41
C LEU A 861 -12.55 2.03 32.04
N GLY A 862 -13.87 1.99 31.90
CA GLY A 862 -14.76 3.11 31.59
C GLY A 862 -15.94 2.63 30.74
N LYS A 863 -16.94 3.49 30.62
CA LYS A 863 -18.11 3.23 29.80
C LYS A 863 -18.04 4.04 28.51
N ILE A 864 -18.28 3.40 27.39
CA ILE A 864 -18.18 3.98 26.06
C ILE A 864 -19.53 3.84 25.33
N VAL A 865 -20.01 4.92 24.73
CA VAL A 865 -21.07 4.86 23.72
C VAL A 865 -20.42 5.01 22.35
N ILE A 866 -20.72 4.13 21.41
CA ILE A 866 -20.16 4.17 20.06
C ILE A 866 -21.26 4.07 18.99
N GLY A 867 -21.18 4.93 17.96
CA GLY A 867 -22.12 4.93 16.83
C GLY A 867 -21.51 5.48 15.56
N THR A 868 -22.08 5.09 14.40
CA THR A 868 -21.77 5.73 13.12
C THR A 868 -22.72 6.90 12.90
N VAL A 869 -22.18 8.03 12.48
CA VAL A 869 -22.93 9.29 12.34
C VAL A 869 -24.01 9.22 11.27
N LYS A 870 -24.98 10.13 11.33
CA LYS A 870 -26.12 10.20 10.41
C LYS A 870 -25.66 10.32 8.95
N GLY A 871 -26.34 9.60 8.09
CA GLY A 871 -26.05 9.50 6.65
C GLY A 871 -24.96 8.49 6.32
N ASP A 872 -24.33 7.85 7.33
CA ASP A 872 -23.30 6.84 7.15
C ASP A 872 -23.76 5.50 7.69
N LEU A 873 -23.77 4.49 6.81
CA LEU A 873 -24.27 3.14 7.12
C LEU A 873 -23.16 2.11 7.30
N HIS A 874 -21.90 2.56 7.26
CA HIS A 874 -20.76 1.65 7.44
C HIS A 874 -20.61 1.26 8.91
N ASP A 875 -20.59 -0.02 9.18
CA ASP A 875 -20.54 -0.58 10.54
C ASP A 875 -19.26 -1.35 10.87
N ILE A 876 -18.52 -1.84 9.87
CA ILE A 876 -17.41 -2.78 10.03
C ILE A 876 -16.31 -2.19 10.92
N GLY A 877 -15.78 -1.03 10.57
CA GLY A 877 -14.73 -0.37 11.35
C GLY A 877 -15.17 -0.05 12.77
N LYS A 878 -16.40 0.46 12.91
CA LYS A 878 -17.03 0.75 14.20
C LYS A 878 -17.21 -0.49 15.06
N ASN A 879 -17.72 -1.59 14.47
CA ASN A 879 -17.93 -2.85 15.20
C ASN A 879 -16.62 -3.48 15.65
N LEU A 880 -15.57 -3.37 14.82
CA LEU A 880 -14.23 -3.79 15.17
C LEU A 880 -13.67 -2.99 16.37
N VAL A 881 -13.81 -1.66 16.35
CA VAL A 881 -13.43 -0.77 17.47
C VAL A 881 -14.22 -1.15 18.73
N ALA A 882 -15.53 -1.35 18.62
CA ALA A 882 -16.38 -1.75 19.74
C ALA A 882 -15.91 -3.07 20.36
N SER A 883 -15.64 -4.09 19.54
CA SER A 883 -15.17 -5.40 20.00
C SER A 883 -13.79 -5.34 20.67
N MET A 884 -12.88 -4.52 20.14
CA MET A 884 -11.55 -4.30 20.73
C MET A 884 -11.64 -3.58 22.09
N LEU A 885 -12.49 -2.56 22.21
CA LEU A 885 -12.72 -1.86 23.47
C LEU A 885 -13.37 -2.78 24.52
N GLU A 886 -14.39 -3.56 24.12
CA GLU A 886 -14.99 -4.59 25.02
C GLU A 886 -13.94 -5.61 25.47
N GLY A 887 -13.15 -6.13 24.51
CA GLY A 887 -12.08 -7.08 24.79
C GLY A 887 -11.01 -6.54 25.73
N CYS A 888 -10.77 -5.23 25.74
CA CYS A 888 -9.82 -4.57 26.64
C CYS A 888 -10.43 -4.10 27.97
N GLY A 889 -11.68 -4.47 28.28
CA GLY A 889 -12.31 -4.25 29.58
C GLY A 889 -13.14 -2.98 29.72
N PHE A 890 -13.50 -2.31 28.62
CA PHE A 890 -14.48 -1.23 28.62
C PHE A 890 -15.91 -1.79 28.58
N GLU A 891 -16.88 -1.07 29.18
CA GLU A 891 -18.31 -1.32 28.95
C GLU A 891 -18.73 -0.53 27.70
N VAL A 892 -19.04 -1.24 26.60
CA VAL A 892 -19.37 -0.59 25.32
C VAL A 892 -20.87 -0.70 25.02
N VAL A 893 -21.49 0.44 24.72
CA VAL A 893 -22.88 0.54 24.24
C VAL A 893 -22.83 0.95 22.77
N ASN A 894 -22.98 -0.04 21.87
CA ASN A 894 -23.05 0.19 20.44
C ASN A 894 -24.48 0.61 20.05
N ILE A 895 -24.63 1.85 19.56
CA ILE A 895 -25.93 2.45 19.24
C ILE A 895 -26.29 2.37 17.76
N GLY A 896 -25.49 1.64 16.97
CA GLY A 896 -25.78 1.33 15.56
C GLY A 896 -25.15 2.30 14.57
N ILE A 897 -25.78 2.41 13.42
CA ILE A 897 -25.41 3.24 12.27
C ILE A 897 -26.47 4.29 12.00
N ASP A 898 -26.17 5.27 11.15
CA ASP A 898 -27.08 6.37 10.79
C ASP A 898 -27.65 7.10 12.03
N VAL A 899 -26.80 7.35 13.01
CA VAL A 899 -27.22 7.87 14.31
C VAL A 899 -27.31 9.38 14.26
N SER A 900 -28.51 9.92 14.51
CA SER A 900 -28.75 11.36 14.58
C SER A 900 -28.13 11.99 15.85
N ALA A 901 -27.84 13.28 15.81
CA ALA A 901 -27.34 14.05 16.95
C ALA A 901 -28.24 13.90 18.19
N ASP A 902 -29.56 13.99 18.02
CA ASP A 902 -30.54 13.80 19.09
C ASP A 902 -30.42 12.42 19.75
N LYS A 903 -30.17 11.38 18.96
CA LYS A 903 -29.98 10.01 19.45
C LYS A 903 -28.67 9.86 20.20
N PHE A 904 -27.58 10.46 19.72
CA PHE A 904 -26.32 10.50 20.48
C PHE A 904 -26.53 11.17 21.84
N ILE A 905 -27.21 12.33 21.90
CA ILE A 905 -27.50 13.04 23.13
C ILE A 905 -28.38 12.22 24.07
N GLU A 906 -29.42 11.57 23.54
CA GLU A 906 -30.30 10.69 24.34
C GLU A 906 -29.49 9.57 25.00
N GLU A 907 -28.64 8.89 24.24
CA GLU A 907 -27.86 7.75 24.73
C GLU A 907 -26.71 8.19 25.67
N VAL A 908 -26.11 9.38 25.45
CA VAL A 908 -25.16 9.98 26.41
C VAL A 908 -25.85 10.28 27.72
N LYS A 909 -27.03 10.91 27.72
CA LYS A 909 -27.79 11.21 28.93
C LYS A 909 -28.25 9.96 29.68
N LYS A 910 -28.67 8.93 28.94
CA LYS A 910 -29.16 7.66 29.48
C LYS A 910 -28.05 6.80 30.06
N ASN A 911 -26.92 6.69 29.37
CA ASN A 911 -25.84 5.78 29.71
C ASN A 911 -24.73 6.44 30.55
N GLN A 912 -24.63 7.76 30.53
CA GLN A 912 -23.60 8.57 31.20
C GLN A 912 -22.19 8.00 30.92
N PRO A 913 -21.77 7.87 29.62
CA PRO A 913 -20.49 7.29 29.28
C PRO A 913 -19.34 8.22 29.63
N ASP A 914 -18.16 7.65 29.90
CA ASP A 914 -16.91 8.40 30.01
C ASP A 914 -16.44 8.91 28.64
N ILE A 915 -16.68 8.10 27.57
CA ILE A 915 -16.28 8.42 26.20
C ILE A 915 -17.46 8.20 25.24
N LEU A 916 -17.66 9.16 24.34
CA LEU A 916 -18.48 9.04 23.14
C LEU A 916 -17.59 8.82 21.94
N CYS A 917 -17.73 7.69 21.25
CA CYS A 917 -17.01 7.37 20.02
C CYS A 917 -17.91 7.59 18.81
N MET A 918 -17.44 8.32 17.82
CA MET A 918 -18.13 8.54 16.55
C MET A 918 -17.29 8.00 15.38
N SER A 919 -17.96 7.28 14.47
CA SER A 919 -17.34 6.74 13.24
C SER A 919 -17.99 7.35 12.00
N ALA A 920 -17.18 7.62 10.96
CA ALA A 920 -17.63 7.95 9.61
C ALA A 920 -16.67 7.37 8.58
N LEU A 921 -17.18 6.85 7.47
CA LEU A 921 -16.37 6.31 6.38
C LEU A 921 -16.37 7.22 5.13
N LEU A 922 -17.32 8.13 5.01
CA LEU A 922 -17.43 9.03 3.87
C LEU A 922 -17.03 10.46 4.24
N THR A 923 -16.34 11.14 3.31
CA THR A 923 -16.03 12.58 3.47
C THR A 923 -17.29 13.44 3.56
N THR A 924 -18.38 13.02 2.92
CA THR A 924 -19.68 13.69 2.96
C THR A 924 -20.38 13.56 4.32
N THR A 925 -20.10 12.50 5.08
CA THR A 925 -20.75 12.22 6.37
C THR A 925 -19.91 12.63 7.58
N MET A 926 -18.57 12.71 7.44
CA MET A 926 -17.70 13.09 8.56
C MET A 926 -18.05 14.47 9.16
N GLY A 927 -18.55 15.40 8.34
CA GLY A 927 -19.00 16.72 8.81
C GLY A 927 -20.11 16.67 9.88
N TYR A 928 -20.85 15.56 9.93
CA TYR A 928 -21.89 15.38 10.96
C TYR A 928 -21.34 15.14 12.36
N MET A 929 -20.06 14.73 12.49
CA MET A 929 -19.38 14.64 13.80
C MET A 929 -19.36 15.99 14.51
N LYS A 930 -19.10 17.06 13.76
CA LYS A 930 -19.14 18.44 14.28
C LYS A 930 -20.54 18.83 14.77
N VAL A 931 -21.58 18.46 14.00
CA VAL A 931 -23.00 18.70 14.39
C VAL A 931 -23.34 18.02 15.72
N VAL A 932 -22.81 16.80 15.94
CA VAL A 932 -23.01 16.07 17.20
C VAL A 932 -22.29 16.78 18.35
N ILE A 933 -21.07 17.26 18.14
CA ILE A 933 -20.31 17.99 19.17
C ILE A 933 -21.01 19.31 19.53
N GLU A 934 -21.44 20.08 18.53
CA GLU A 934 -22.22 21.33 18.75
C GLU A 934 -23.53 21.05 19.51
N ALA A 935 -24.20 19.95 19.17
CA ALA A 935 -25.43 19.54 19.87
C ALA A 935 -25.16 19.10 21.33
N LEU A 936 -24.00 18.51 21.65
CA LEU A 936 -23.59 18.25 23.04
C LEU A 936 -23.33 19.54 23.82
N GLU A 937 -22.77 20.56 23.16
CA GLU A 937 -22.56 21.90 23.74
C GLU A 937 -23.90 22.59 24.03
N GLU A 938 -24.83 22.63 23.06
CA GLU A 938 -26.17 23.17 23.21
C GLU A 938 -26.96 22.48 24.33
N ALA A 939 -26.78 21.15 24.46
CA ALA A 939 -27.40 20.39 25.54
C ALA A 939 -26.73 20.58 26.92
N GLY A 940 -25.57 21.28 26.98
CA GLY A 940 -24.81 21.54 28.22
C GLY A 940 -24.14 20.29 28.82
N ILE A 941 -23.82 19.30 28.01
CA ILE A 941 -23.23 18.02 28.43
C ILE A 941 -21.88 17.73 27.80
N ARG A 942 -21.34 18.63 26.94
CA ARG A 942 -20.03 18.44 26.25
C ARG A 942 -18.88 18.16 27.21
N ASP A 943 -18.84 18.89 28.35
CA ASP A 943 -17.78 18.72 29.36
C ASP A 943 -17.95 17.47 30.24
N GLN A 944 -19.07 16.76 30.12
CA GLN A 944 -19.37 15.54 30.89
C GLN A 944 -18.90 14.27 30.23
N VAL A 945 -18.50 14.33 28.96
CA VAL A 945 -18.10 13.16 28.16
C VAL A 945 -16.89 13.49 27.27
N LYS A 946 -15.92 12.61 27.20
CA LYS A 946 -14.83 12.71 26.24
C LYS A 946 -15.31 12.27 24.85
N VAL A 947 -14.97 13.02 23.82
CA VAL A 947 -15.36 12.70 22.45
C VAL A 947 -14.16 12.16 21.68
N MET A 948 -14.27 10.96 21.16
CA MET A 948 -13.28 10.30 20.31
C MET A 948 -13.86 10.04 18.92
N VAL A 949 -13.11 10.37 17.88
CA VAL A 949 -13.56 10.23 16.50
C VAL A 949 -12.60 9.33 15.71
N GLY A 950 -13.11 8.64 14.68
CA GLY A 950 -12.33 7.77 13.80
C GLY A 950 -13.09 7.41 12.53
N GLY A 951 -12.38 6.78 11.60
CA GLY A 951 -12.87 6.37 10.28
C GLY A 951 -11.94 6.82 9.16
N ALA A 952 -12.03 6.20 8.00
CA ALA A 952 -11.05 6.37 6.92
C ALA A 952 -10.81 7.84 6.47
N PRO A 953 -11.82 8.72 6.34
CA PRO A 953 -11.59 10.12 5.96
C PRO A 953 -11.21 11.03 7.13
N VAL A 954 -11.29 10.55 8.38
CA VAL A 954 -11.05 11.34 9.57
C VAL A 954 -9.55 11.42 9.84
N SER A 955 -9.06 12.61 10.18
CA SER A 955 -7.65 12.85 10.53
C SER A 955 -7.53 13.52 11.89
N GLN A 956 -6.34 13.50 12.49
CA GLN A 956 -6.06 14.24 13.73
C GLN A 956 -6.37 15.73 13.57
N GLY A 957 -5.96 16.34 12.44
CA GLY A 957 -6.23 17.75 12.17
C GLY A 957 -7.72 18.08 12.13
N TYR A 958 -8.53 17.17 11.54
CA TYR A 958 -9.99 17.33 11.55
C TYR A 958 -10.59 17.15 12.95
N ALA A 959 -10.12 16.19 13.73
CA ALA A 959 -10.55 16.00 15.12
C ALA A 959 -10.27 17.24 15.97
N ASP A 960 -9.11 17.84 15.81
CA ASP A 960 -8.73 19.10 16.50
C ASP A 960 -9.62 20.27 16.05
N GLU A 961 -9.92 20.37 14.75
CA GLU A 961 -10.79 21.40 14.17
C GLU A 961 -12.20 21.36 14.74
N ILE A 962 -12.78 20.16 14.89
CA ILE A 962 -14.15 20.01 15.39
C ILE A 962 -14.24 19.97 16.93
N GLY A 963 -13.12 20.04 17.64
CA GLY A 963 -13.06 20.02 19.09
C GLY A 963 -13.29 18.65 19.72
N ALA A 964 -12.91 17.56 19.06
CA ALA A 964 -12.88 16.23 19.64
C ALA A 964 -11.70 16.10 20.63
N ASP A 965 -11.84 15.25 21.66
CA ASP A 965 -10.80 15.02 22.67
C ASP A 965 -9.76 13.99 22.23
N GLY A 966 -10.08 13.17 21.21
CA GLY A 966 -9.18 12.14 20.70
C GLY A 966 -9.55 11.66 19.30
N TYR A 967 -8.54 11.15 18.61
CA TYR A 967 -8.66 10.54 17.28
C TYR A 967 -7.98 9.18 17.26
N SER A 968 -8.53 8.25 16.49
CA SER A 968 -7.90 6.98 16.22
C SER A 968 -8.03 6.61 14.74
N ASP A 969 -6.93 6.20 14.16
CA ASP A 969 -6.82 5.78 12.76
C ASP A 969 -7.15 4.30 12.55
N ASN A 970 -7.17 3.50 13.63
CA ASN A 970 -7.47 2.08 13.59
C ASN A 970 -8.01 1.57 14.94
N ALA A 971 -8.50 0.33 14.96
CA ALA A 971 -9.15 -0.25 16.13
C ALA A 971 -8.19 -0.45 17.32
N ASN A 972 -6.90 -0.69 17.09
CA ASN A 972 -5.91 -0.87 18.15
C ASN A 972 -5.52 0.48 18.78
N SER A 973 -5.29 1.50 17.96
CA SER A 973 -5.04 2.86 18.45
C SER A 973 -6.24 3.42 19.21
N ALA A 974 -7.48 3.04 18.85
CA ALA A 974 -8.68 3.43 19.58
C ALA A 974 -8.64 3.00 21.06
N VAL A 975 -8.16 1.81 21.35
CA VAL A 975 -7.99 1.33 22.74
C VAL A 975 -6.95 2.16 23.49
N THR A 976 -5.83 2.47 22.85
CA THR A 976 -4.78 3.31 23.44
C THR A 976 -5.27 4.71 23.73
N VAL A 977 -5.94 5.36 22.76
CA VAL A 977 -6.53 6.69 22.90
C VAL A 977 -7.60 6.69 24.01
N ALA A 978 -8.49 5.71 24.06
CA ALA A 978 -9.50 5.59 25.11
C ALA A 978 -8.87 5.52 26.51
N LYS A 979 -7.79 4.73 26.68
CA LYS A 979 -7.04 4.67 27.96
C LYS A 979 -6.39 6.01 28.30
N GLN A 980 -5.80 6.69 27.32
CA GLN A 980 -5.19 8.03 27.51
C GLN A 980 -6.22 9.06 27.98
N LEU A 981 -7.37 9.12 27.30
CA LEU A 981 -8.44 10.06 27.63
C LEU A 981 -8.96 9.90 29.07
N LEU A 982 -8.88 8.70 29.63
CA LEU A 982 -9.29 8.37 30.98
C LEU A 982 -8.14 8.34 32.00
N GLY A 983 -6.89 8.64 31.58
CA GLY A 983 -5.71 8.61 32.47
C GLY A 983 -5.39 7.20 33.01
N LYS A 984 -5.60 6.18 32.19
CA LYS A 984 -5.45 4.74 32.53
C LYS A 984 -4.37 4.02 31.71
N LEU A 985 -3.44 4.80 31.17
CA LEU A 985 -2.23 4.28 30.53
C LEU A 985 -1.18 3.97 31.59
#